data_283efd6bae56065c0fb885f630847db8
#
_entry.id   283efd6bae56065c0fb885f630847db8
#
_cell.length_a   1.000
_cell.length_b   1.000
_cell.length_c   1.000
_cell.angle_alpha   90.00
_cell.angle_beta   90.00
_cell.angle_gamma   90.00
#
_symmetry.space_group_name_H-M   'P 1'
#
loop_
_entity.id
_entity.type
_entity.pdbx_description
1 polymer ?
#
loop_
_entity_poly.entity_id
_entity_poly.type
_entity_poly.pdbx_seq_one_letter_code
_entity_poly.pdbx_strand_id
1 'polypeptide(L)'
;MNDTPFLLVSCSDMTAETHAERLLAEQTHILKQIAKHEPLDAILTSIAKAAEALRPPAVCSILLADDNGRRLYHGAAPSLPSAYIEAMNGIEIGPQSGSCGAAAYQKEVVIASNVANDPRWTSYAQFALAHGLRACWSMPILSSSGHVLGTLAFYYPTEREPEPEDMEIMSALSSLASLAMEHEGTRKALEENRRLYDSLFHYHYDELTGLPNRRRFLQLAKAMLPKLKETKQHGAILYIDLDGFQYINDSFGHHIGDELLQQTAARLRERVHPHGIAAHMSGDEFIVLLAPVDGHQEASAIAEDLLALIAQPFSLAEQTIFITASIGIALFDGEQANADTAIRQADMAAMEAKRKGKNSYCLYEEALQHQRLPNVFLLADLHQTVKQNMDGFVLLYQPIVDVRTKAVSAMETLIRWHHPSKGIVPPSDFIPLAEETGLIIPIGEWTIRQACRQHEHWRRQGFIPVRMAVNVSVKELHHPQFAARVEAILAETNMRPSWLELEITETIAIYQEATILANLRRLKEMGVRLSIDDFGTGYSSLAYLKQLDIDTVKIDRTFIADCPHSHYGSIITSTIISLARHLGMNVVAEGVEREEQLEYLREKGCQEAQGYLFRPPMPADEAAGLLARSIERRT
;
A
#
# COMPACT_ATOMS: atom_id res chain seq x y z
N MET A 1 -31.25 6.15 93.16
CA MET A 1 -32.58 6.13 92.52
C MET A 1 -32.51 6.79 91.18
N ASN A 2 -32.85 6.07 90.15
CA ASN A 2 -33.12 6.49 88.75
C ASN A 2 -31.97 6.75 87.80
N ASP A 3 -31.43 5.65 87.28
CA ASP A 3 -30.60 5.63 86.07
C ASP A 3 -31.15 4.59 85.11
N THR A 4 -32.32 4.84 84.44
CA THR A 4 -32.80 3.84 83.45
C THR A 4 -33.38 4.37 82.12
N PRO A 5 -33.56 5.67 81.87
CA PRO A 5 -33.99 6.09 80.54
C PRO A 5 -32.82 6.36 79.53
N PHE A 6 -31.61 6.69 80.00
CA PHE A 6 -30.50 7.07 79.12
C PHE A 6 -29.88 5.90 78.36
N LEU A 7 -29.89 4.68 78.88
CA LEU A 7 -29.27 3.52 78.24
C LEU A 7 -30.09 2.97 77.08
N LEU A 8 -31.42 3.13 77.10
CA LEU A 8 -32.29 2.66 75.99
C LEU A 8 -32.25 3.56 74.74
N VAL A 9 -32.14 4.88 74.97
CA VAL A 9 -32.00 5.84 73.84
C VAL A 9 -30.64 5.70 73.15
N SER A 10 -29.57 5.49 73.90
CA SER A 10 -28.23 5.31 73.33
C SER A 10 -28.05 3.98 72.55
N CYS A 11 -28.79 2.91 72.95
CA CYS A 11 -28.72 1.65 72.18
C CYS A 11 -29.48 1.70 70.85
N SER A 12 -30.61 2.44 70.75
CA SER A 12 -31.35 2.59 69.51
C SER A 12 -30.57 3.49 68.48
N ASP A 13 -29.93 4.55 68.93
CA ASP A 13 -29.13 5.43 68.11
C ASP A 13 -27.84 4.73 67.58
N MET A 14 -27.20 3.91 68.41
CA MET A 14 -26.04 3.13 68.01
C MET A 14 -26.36 2.03 66.94
N THR A 15 -27.56 1.45 66.98
CA THR A 15 -28.01 0.45 66.01
C THR A 15 -28.36 1.08 64.68
N ALA A 16 -28.96 2.26 64.61
CA ALA A 16 -29.28 3.01 63.45
C ALA A 16 -27.98 3.51 62.74
N GLU A 17 -27.01 4.02 63.49
CA GLU A 17 -25.70 4.47 62.98
C GLU A 17 -24.92 3.32 62.36
N THR A 18 -24.94 2.11 62.96
CA THR A 18 -24.26 0.92 62.35
C THR A 18 -24.95 0.41 61.11
N HIS A 19 -26.26 0.57 60.93
CA HIS A 19 -26.97 0.18 59.70
C HIS A 19 -26.69 1.14 58.57
N ALA A 20 -26.69 2.45 58.82
CA ALA A 20 -26.33 3.46 57.79
C ALA A 20 -24.87 3.30 57.29
N GLU A 21 -23.94 3.02 58.19
CA GLU A 21 -22.53 2.76 57.84
C GLU A 21 -22.37 1.52 56.94
N ARG A 22 -23.10 0.43 57.21
CA ARG A 22 -23.09 -0.79 56.39
C ARG A 22 -23.67 -0.54 55.00
N LEU A 23 -24.79 0.16 54.87
CA LEU A 23 -25.38 0.52 53.59
C LEU A 23 -24.41 1.38 52.78
N LEU A 24 -23.77 2.37 53.40
CA LEU A 24 -22.77 3.22 52.73
C LEU A 24 -21.55 2.43 52.27
N ALA A 25 -21.08 1.45 53.05
CA ALA A 25 -19.97 0.58 52.66
C ALA A 25 -20.30 -0.26 51.41
N GLU A 26 -21.49 -0.88 51.38
CA GLU A 26 -21.98 -1.66 50.24
C GLU A 26 -22.18 -0.78 49.01
N GLN A 27 -22.78 0.41 49.17
CA GLN A 27 -22.93 1.38 48.08
C GLN A 27 -21.56 1.77 47.49
N THR A 28 -20.57 2.06 48.35
CA THR A 28 -19.22 2.41 47.93
C THR A 28 -18.54 1.26 47.19
N HIS A 29 -18.74 0.03 47.62
CA HIS A 29 -18.22 -1.16 46.98
C HIS A 29 -18.79 -1.34 45.56
N ILE A 30 -20.13 -1.24 45.43
CA ILE A 30 -20.82 -1.37 44.13
C ILE A 30 -20.44 -0.23 43.18
N LEU A 31 -20.34 1.01 43.64
CA LEU A 31 -19.89 2.16 42.83
C LEU A 31 -18.47 1.96 42.30
N LYS A 32 -17.57 1.35 43.10
CA LYS A 32 -16.22 1.01 42.62
C LYS A 32 -16.24 -0.05 41.51
N GLN A 33 -17.14 -1.04 41.58
CA GLN A 33 -17.30 -2.05 40.53
C GLN A 33 -17.81 -1.40 39.22
N ILE A 34 -18.81 -0.51 39.32
CA ILE A 34 -19.31 0.25 38.18
C ILE A 34 -18.17 1.08 37.54
N ALA A 35 -17.41 1.82 38.35
CA ALA A 35 -16.29 2.64 37.88
C ALA A 35 -15.14 1.83 37.27
N LYS A 36 -14.96 0.58 37.68
CA LYS A 36 -13.97 -0.35 37.11
C LYS A 36 -14.48 -1.08 35.87
N HIS A 37 -15.69 -0.79 35.40
CA HIS A 37 -16.32 -1.46 34.26
C HIS A 37 -16.43 -2.99 34.43
N GLU A 38 -16.69 -3.46 35.67
CA GLU A 38 -16.95 -4.88 35.88
C GLU A 38 -18.21 -5.33 35.10
N PRO A 39 -18.33 -6.61 34.73
CA PRO A 39 -19.51 -7.12 34.03
C PRO A 39 -20.80 -6.85 34.77
N LEU A 40 -21.86 -6.47 34.04
CA LEU A 40 -23.16 -6.09 34.66
C LEU A 40 -23.75 -7.18 35.55
N ASP A 41 -23.65 -8.44 35.15
CA ASP A 41 -24.11 -9.62 35.92
C ASP A 41 -23.39 -9.74 37.26
N ALA A 42 -22.09 -9.46 37.32
CA ALA A 42 -21.30 -9.43 38.54
C ALA A 42 -21.77 -8.29 39.49
N ILE A 43 -21.99 -7.08 38.92
CA ILE A 43 -22.48 -5.92 39.68
C ILE A 43 -23.88 -6.19 40.24
N LEU A 44 -24.80 -6.70 39.41
CA LEU A 44 -26.16 -7.03 39.87
C LEU A 44 -26.16 -8.13 40.93
N THR A 45 -25.27 -9.11 40.81
CA THR A 45 -25.09 -10.15 41.84
C THR A 45 -24.57 -9.55 43.14
N SER A 46 -23.65 -8.59 43.09
CA SER A 46 -23.15 -7.86 44.26
C SER A 46 -24.27 -7.05 44.92
N ILE A 47 -25.11 -6.36 44.12
CA ILE A 47 -26.29 -5.63 44.64
C ILE A 47 -27.26 -6.59 45.33
N ALA A 48 -27.59 -7.74 44.74
CA ALA A 48 -28.49 -8.71 45.33
C ALA A 48 -27.92 -9.30 46.63
N LYS A 49 -26.62 -9.63 46.68
CA LYS A 49 -25.94 -10.09 47.90
C LYS A 49 -25.92 -9.02 48.99
N ALA A 50 -25.68 -7.77 48.65
CA ALA A 50 -25.75 -6.66 49.61
C ALA A 50 -27.14 -6.51 50.18
N ALA A 51 -28.20 -6.66 49.38
CA ALA A 51 -29.59 -6.66 49.79
C ALA A 51 -29.86 -7.75 50.84
N GLU A 52 -29.44 -8.98 50.60
CA GLU A 52 -29.59 -10.13 51.48
C GLU A 52 -28.80 -9.97 52.79
N ALA A 53 -27.57 -9.41 52.71
CA ALA A 53 -26.73 -9.17 53.88
C ALA A 53 -27.26 -8.06 54.80
N LEU A 54 -27.90 -7.03 54.21
CA LEU A 54 -28.44 -5.90 54.95
C LEU A 54 -29.79 -6.24 55.65
N ARG A 55 -30.59 -7.19 55.14
CA ARG A 55 -31.95 -7.50 55.64
C ARG A 55 -32.23 -9.00 55.78
N PRO A 56 -31.48 -9.76 56.59
CA PRO A 56 -31.79 -11.17 56.81
C PRO A 56 -33.16 -11.31 57.46
N PRO A 57 -33.99 -12.32 57.14
CA PRO A 57 -33.73 -13.43 56.21
C PRO A 57 -34.24 -13.18 54.74
N ALA A 58 -34.18 -11.96 54.23
CA ALA A 58 -34.60 -11.65 52.89
C ALA A 58 -33.74 -12.39 51.88
N VAL A 59 -34.38 -12.85 50.81
CA VAL A 59 -33.72 -13.30 49.57
C VAL A 59 -34.02 -12.28 48.48
N CYS A 60 -33.04 -11.95 47.66
CA CYS A 60 -33.17 -10.88 46.67
C CYS A 60 -33.11 -11.41 45.23
N SER A 61 -33.93 -10.83 44.35
CA SER A 61 -33.78 -10.97 42.91
C SER A 61 -33.76 -9.63 42.20
N ILE A 62 -33.01 -9.58 41.12
CA ILE A 62 -33.02 -8.49 40.15
C ILE A 62 -33.41 -9.09 38.80
N LEU A 63 -34.51 -8.57 38.21
CA LEU A 63 -34.97 -8.93 36.90
C LEU A 63 -34.73 -7.76 35.95
N LEU A 64 -34.38 -8.07 34.68
CA LEU A 64 -34.12 -7.11 33.61
C LEU A 64 -35.30 -7.06 32.67
N ALA A 65 -35.74 -5.87 32.28
CA ALA A 65 -36.76 -5.72 31.25
C ALA A 65 -36.15 -5.99 29.86
N ASP A 66 -36.95 -6.58 28.97
CA ASP A 66 -36.60 -6.68 27.56
C ASP A 66 -36.68 -5.30 26.88
N ASP A 67 -36.06 -5.20 25.68
CA ASP A 67 -36.03 -3.95 24.90
C ASP A 67 -37.41 -3.43 24.51
N ASN A 68 -38.45 -4.31 24.53
CA ASN A 68 -39.82 -3.97 24.20
C ASN A 68 -40.63 -3.54 25.43
N GLY A 69 -40.08 -3.66 26.63
CA GLY A 69 -40.76 -3.37 27.91
C GLY A 69 -41.97 -4.27 28.19
N ARG A 70 -41.93 -5.52 27.69
CA ARG A 70 -43.05 -6.47 27.82
C ARG A 70 -42.79 -7.60 28.80
N ARG A 71 -41.54 -8.00 29.00
CA ARG A 71 -41.16 -9.14 29.83
C ARG A 71 -39.95 -8.83 30.68
N LEU A 72 -39.89 -9.54 31.85
CA LEU A 72 -38.74 -9.49 32.75
C LEU A 72 -37.97 -10.79 32.69
N TYR A 73 -36.66 -10.68 32.56
CA TYR A 73 -35.73 -11.80 32.51
C TYR A 73 -34.78 -11.79 33.70
N HIS A 74 -34.21 -12.95 33.98
CA HIS A 74 -33.25 -13.08 35.06
C HIS A 74 -32.02 -12.18 34.90
N GLY A 75 -31.71 -11.39 35.92
CA GLY A 75 -30.47 -10.60 36.02
C GLY A 75 -29.57 -11.16 37.12
N ALA A 76 -30.05 -11.19 38.38
CA ALA A 76 -29.33 -11.77 39.51
C ALA A 76 -30.30 -12.27 40.59
N ALA A 77 -30.03 -13.44 41.18
CA ALA A 77 -30.78 -14.00 42.32
C ALA A 77 -29.91 -15.04 43.05
N PRO A 78 -28.90 -14.60 43.84
CA PRO A 78 -27.85 -15.49 44.35
C PRO A 78 -28.36 -16.58 45.29
N SER A 79 -29.45 -16.34 46.02
CA SER A 79 -29.97 -17.27 47.04
C SER A 79 -31.33 -17.88 46.70
N LEU A 80 -31.93 -17.55 45.54
CA LEU A 80 -33.16 -18.20 45.11
C LEU A 80 -32.87 -19.57 44.47
N PRO A 81 -33.77 -20.58 44.67
CA PRO A 81 -33.64 -21.88 44.00
C PRO A 81 -33.67 -21.75 42.46
N SER A 82 -32.81 -22.51 41.76
CA SER A 82 -32.73 -22.49 40.29
C SER A 82 -34.08 -22.78 39.61
N ALA A 83 -34.87 -23.72 40.15
CA ALA A 83 -36.20 -24.03 39.65
C ALA A 83 -37.15 -22.81 39.71
N TYR A 84 -37.02 -21.97 40.76
CA TYR A 84 -37.79 -20.74 40.87
C TYR A 84 -37.34 -19.69 39.87
N ILE A 85 -36.04 -19.52 39.71
CA ILE A 85 -35.44 -18.60 38.73
C ILE A 85 -35.91 -18.95 37.31
N GLU A 86 -35.83 -20.22 36.93
CA GLU A 86 -36.25 -20.69 35.59
C GLU A 86 -37.75 -20.45 35.35
N ALA A 87 -38.61 -20.72 36.33
CA ALA A 87 -40.04 -20.52 36.20
C ALA A 87 -40.46 -19.05 36.10
N MET A 88 -39.68 -18.14 36.70
CA MET A 88 -39.95 -16.70 36.70
C MET A 88 -39.24 -15.98 35.53
N ASN A 89 -38.41 -16.69 34.78
CA ASN A 89 -37.68 -16.10 33.68
C ASN A 89 -38.61 -15.86 32.46
N GLY A 90 -38.73 -14.60 32.02
CA GLY A 90 -39.64 -14.20 30.95
C GLY A 90 -41.07 -13.87 31.43
N ILE A 91 -41.26 -13.56 32.73
CA ILE A 91 -42.54 -13.12 33.26
C ILE A 91 -43.04 -11.86 32.57
N GLU A 92 -44.34 -11.80 32.27
CA GLU A 92 -44.93 -10.64 31.59
C GLU A 92 -45.02 -9.43 32.55
N ILE A 93 -44.79 -8.22 31.98
CA ILE A 93 -45.05 -6.96 32.70
C ILE A 93 -46.54 -6.66 32.62
N GLY A 94 -47.21 -6.75 33.76
CA GLY A 94 -48.66 -6.59 33.82
C GLY A 94 -49.21 -6.50 35.25
N PRO A 95 -50.46 -6.04 35.40
CA PRO A 95 -51.02 -5.74 36.72
C PRO A 95 -51.28 -6.97 37.61
N GLN A 96 -51.29 -8.20 37.01
CA GLN A 96 -51.51 -9.45 37.72
C GLN A 96 -50.34 -10.44 37.58
N SER A 97 -49.15 -9.94 37.30
CA SER A 97 -47.94 -10.75 37.08
C SER A 97 -47.01 -10.78 38.29
N GLY A 98 -47.54 -11.07 39.46
CA GLY A 98 -46.79 -11.05 40.73
C GLY A 98 -46.33 -9.63 41.11
N SER A 99 -45.51 -9.52 42.14
CA SER A 99 -45.02 -8.20 42.60
C SER A 99 -44.08 -7.56 41.56
N CYS A 100 -43.17 -8.34 40.90
CA CYS A 100 -42.20 -7.82 39.95
C CYS A 100 -42.87 -7.30 38.68
N GLY A 101 -43.75 -8.10 38.05
CA GLY A 101 -44.47 -7.69 36.86
C GLY A 101 -45.40 -6.50 37.10
N ALA A 102 -46.05 -6.44 38.26
CA ALA A 102 -46.92 -5.34 38.66
C ALA A 102 -46.10 -4.05 38.94
N ALA A 103 -44.97 -4.16 39.65
CA ALA A 103 -44.09 -3.01 39.91
C ALA A 103 -43.52 -2.39 38.63
N ALA A 104 -43.09 -3.23 37.67
CA ALA A 104 -42.66 -2.78 36.36
C ALA A 104 -43.78 -2.10 35.57
N TYR A 105 -45.02 -2.65 35.64
CA TYR A 105 -46.19 -2.08 34.95
C TYR A 105 -46.62 -0.72 35.52
N GLN A 106 -46.73 -0.64 36.88
CA GLN A 106 -47.19 0.56 37.59
C GLN A 106 -46.09 1.63 37.70
N LYS A 107 -44.82 1.23 37.55
CA LYS A 107 -43.62 2.04 37.86
C LYS A 107 -43.58 2.51 39.34
N GLU A 108 -44.21 1.77 40.20
CA GLU A 108 -44.30 2.02 41.65
C GLU A 108 -43.94 0.78 42.42
N VAL A 109 -43.63 0.96 43.71
CA VAL A 109 -43.34 -0.17 44.60
C VAL A 109 -44.60 -0.99 44.79
N VAL A 110 -44.47 -2.30 44.67
CA VAL A 110 -45.56 -3.26 44.89
C VAL A 110 -45.21 -4.17 46.05
N ILE A 111 -46.08 -4.13 47.12
CA ILE A 111 -45.92 -4.90 48.34
C ILE A 111 -47.00 -6.01 48.36
N ALA A 112 -46.54 -7.25 48.41
CA ALA A 112 -47.39 -8.41 48.76
C ALA A 112 -46.94 -8.97 50.09
N SER A 113 -47.56 -8.50 51.18
CA SER A 113 -47.23 -8.93 52.53
C SER A 113 -47.62 -10.40 52.85
N ASN A 114 -48.59 -10.92 52.04
CA ASN A 114 -49.00 -12.32 51.99
C ASN A 114 -49.27 -12.75 50.56
N VAL A 115 -48.32 -13.49 49.99
CA VAL A 115 -48.39 -13.99 48.64
C VAL A 115 -49.59 -14.91 48.35
N ALA A 116 -50.07 -15.66 49.42
CA ALA A 116 -51.17 -16.57 49.26
C ALA A 116 -52.53 -15.85 49.05
N ASN A 117 -52.67 -14.63 49.57
CA ASN A 117 -53.90 -13.87 49.50
C ASN A 117 -53.87 -12.66 48.57
N ASP A 118 -52.74 -12.37 47.96
CA ASP A 118 -52.59 -11.23 47.08
C ASP A 118 -53.11 -11.59 45.66
N PRO A 119 -54.08 -10.84 45.09
CA PRO A 119 -54.71 -11.14 43.84
C PRO A 119 -53.70 -11.08 42.66
N ARG A 120 -52.61 -10.34 42.79
CA ARG A 120 -51.53 -10.25 41.75
C ARG A 120 -50.74 -11.56 41.64
N TRP A 121 -50.80 -12.42 42.67
CA TRP A 121 -50.07 -13.69 42.74
C TRP A 121 -50.92 -14.90 42.41
N THR A 122 -52.20 -14.75 42.04
CA THR A 122 -53.12 -15.86 41.79
C THR A 122 -52.53 -16.98 40.95
N SER A 123 -51.80 -16.67 39.91
CA SER A 123 -51.15 -17.63 39.00
C SER A 123 -49.81 -18.17 39.50
N TYR A 124 -49.18 -17.52 40.48
CA TYR A 124 -47.82 -17.81 40.95
C TYR A 124 -47.73 -18.20 42.40
N ALA A 125 -48.78 -17.97 43.19
CA ALA A 125 -48.79 -18.15 44.66
C ALA A 125 -48.40 -19.56 45.08
N GLN A 126 -49.04 -20.57 44.49
CA GLN A 126 -48.78 -21.98 44.85
C GLN A 126 -47.31 -22.37 44.59
N PHE A 127 -46.72 -21.85 43.53
CA PHE A 127 -45.32 -22.11 43.20
C PHE A 127 -44.36 -21.38 44.17
N ALA A 128 -44.63 -20.13 44.50
CA ALA A 128 -43.83 -19.38 45.47
C ALA A 128 -43.85 -20.02 46.83
N LEU A 129 -45.05 -20.41 47.32
CA LEU A 129 -45.26 -21.09 48.60
C LEU A 129 -44.54 -22.44 48.70
N ALA A 130 -44.51 -23.20 47.62
CA ALA A 130 -43.75 -24.45 47.53
C ALA A 130 -42.25 -24.27 47.72
N HIS A 131 -41.71 -23.05 47.37
CA HIS A 131 -40.32 -22.67 47.60
C HIS A 131 -40.09 -21.88 48.87
N GLY A 132 -41.10 -21.83 49.79
CA GLY A 132 -40.98 -21.18 51.13
C GLY A 132 -41.10 -19.65 51.07
N LEU A 133 -41.53 -19.04 49.96
CA LEU A 133 -41.67 -17.59 49.81
C LEU A 133 -43.11 -17.19 50.17
N ARG A 134 -43.29 -16.39 51.24
CA ARG A 134 -44.59 -15.98 51.79
C ARG A 134 -44.92 -14.51 51.62
N ALA A 135 -43.89 -13.64 51.53
CA ALA A 135 -44.06 -12.23 51.23
C ALA A 135 -43.07 -11.84 50.08
N CYS A 136 -43.47 -10.90 49.24
CA CYS A 136 -42.63 -10.37 48.18
C CYS A 136 -42.90 -8.89 47.99
N TRP A 137 -41.86 -8.08 48.10
CA TRP A 137 -41.87 -6.64 47.80
C TRP A 137 -41.02 -6.39 46.60
N SER A 138 -41.52 -5.65 45.63
CA SER A 138 -40.78 -5.35 44.41
C SER A 138 -40.77 -3.87 44.14
N MET A 139 -39.59 -3.35 43.82
CA MET A 139 -39.34 -1.97 43.44
C MET A 139 -38.92 -1.93 41.97
N PRO A 140 -39.50 -1.05 41.15
CA PRO A 140 -39.04 -0.88 39.76
C PRO A 140 -37.67 -0.22 39.74
N ILE A 141 -36.81 -0.67 38.82
CA ILE A 141 -35.54 -0.03 38.47
C ILE A 141 -35.83 0.85 37.26
N LEU A 142 -35.81 2.16 37.45
CA LEU A 142 -36.16 3.13 36.45
C LEU A 142 -34.89 3.83 35.92
N SER A 143 -34.82 4.07 34.63
CA SER A 143 -33.80 4.93 34.05
C SER A 143 -33.99 6.39 34.47
N SER A 144 -32.98 7.22 34.23
CA SER A 144 -33.04 8.69 34.40
C SER A 144 -34.17 9.35 33.60
N SER A 145 -34.62 8.72 32.50
CA SER A 145 -35.76 9.14 31.67
C SER A 145 -37.10 8.52 32.05
N GLY A 146 -37.14 7.71 33.14
CA GLY A 146 -38.37 7.09 33.62
C GLY A 146 -38.80 5.82 32.86
N HIS A 147 -37.94 5.22 32.08
CA HIS A 147 -38.17 3.91 31.47
C HIS A 147 -37.83 2.79 32.46
N VAL A 148 -38.59 1.71 32.40
CA VAL A 148 -38.36 0.53 33.25
C VAL A 148 -37.16 -0.24 32.71
N LEU A 149 -36.10 -0.34 33.49
CA LEU A 149 -34.90 -1.15 33.18
C LEU A 149 -35.03 -2.56 33.76
N GLY A 150 -35.82 -2.70 34.83
CA GLY A 150 -36.00 -3.96 35.52
C GLY A 150 -36.74 -3.81 36.86
N THR A 151 -36.60 -4.78 37.73
CA THR A 151 -37.14 -4.75 39.09
C THR A 151 -36.17 -5.38 40.09
N LEU A 152 -36.12 -4.83 41.30
CA LEU A 152 -35.44 -5.40 42.46
C LEU A 152 -36.50 -5.89 43.42
N ALA A 153 -36.43 -7.15 43.88
CA ALA A 153 -37.43 -7.74 44.75
C ALA A 153 -36.80 -8.42 45.97
N PHE A 154 -37.46 -8.23 47.11
CA PHE A 154 -37.18 -8.95 48.36
C PHE A 154 -38.25 -10.00 48.58
N TYR A 155 -37.86 -11.20 48.96
CA TYR A 155 -38.72 -12.32 49.30
C TYR A 155 -38.45 -12.73 50.77
N TYR A 156 -39.52 -13.03 51.47
CA TYR A 156 -39.44 -13.46 52.92
C TYR A 156 -40.12 -14.81 53.10
N PRO A 157 -39.59 -15.65 54.01
CA PRO A 157 -40.21 -16.95 54.38
C PRO A 157 -41.40 -16.82 55.29
N THR A 158 -41.70 -15.62 55.80
CA THR A 158 -42.85 -15.30 56.69
C THR A 158 -43.65 -14.16 56.04
N GLU A 159 -44.94 -14.09 56.48
CA GLU A 159 -45.77 -12.91 56.18
C GLU A 159 -45.16 -11.70 56.84
N ARG A 160 -44.96 -10.62 56.11
CA ARG A 160 -44.28 -9.42 56.60
C ARG A 160 -44.66 -8.19 55.81
N GLU A 161 -44.83 -7.07 56.51
CA GLU A 161 -44.90 -5.73 55.90
C GLU A 161 -43.55 -5.04 56.02
N PRO A 162 -43.23 -4.16 55.03
CA PRO A 162 -41.97 -3.44 55.03
C PRO A 162 -41.92 -2.37 56.11
N GLU A 163 -40.78 -2.26 56.74
CA GLU A 163 -40.42 -1.16 57.62
C GLU A 163 -39.86 0.02 56.80
N PRO A 164 -39.84 1.26 57.33
CA PRO A 164 -39.27 2.40 56.64
C PRO A 164 -37.80 2.17 56.11
N GLU A 165 -37.00 1.48 56.89
CA GLU A 165 -35.62 1.10 56.60
C GLU A 165 -35.53 0.11 55.39
N ASP A 166 -36.50 -0.81 55.29
CA ASP A 166 -36.57 -1.75 54.14
C ASP A 166 -36.73 -0.98 52.84
N MET A 167 -37.59 0.04 52.86
CA MET A 167 -37.87 0.88 51.73
C MET A 167 -36.68 1.76 51.33
N GLU A 168 -35.93 2.27 52.32
CA GLU A 168 -34.71 3.04 52.09
C GLU A 168 -33.62 2.19 51.41
N ILE A 169 -33.38 0.98 51.92
CA ILE A 169 -32.40 0.04 51.35
C ILE A 169 -32.81 -0.36 49.92
N MET A 170 -34.09 -0.71 49.72
CA MET A 170 -34.57 -1.05 48.36
C MET A 170 -34.39 0.10 47.37
N SER A 171 -34.71 1.32 47.81
CA SER A 171 -34.54 2.53 46.98
C SER A 171 -33.08 2.78 46.63
N ALA A 172 -32.18 2.68 47.60
CA ALA A 172 -30.76 2.88 47.40
C ALA A 172 -30.15 1.85 46.43
N LEU A 173 -30.49 0.57 46.62
CA LEU A 173 -29.98 -0.52 45.77
C LEU A 173 -30.62 -0.51 44.39
N SER A 174 -31.91 -0.14 44.24
CA SER A 174 -32.56 0.06 42.94
C SER A 174 -31.89 1.18 42.16
N SER A 175 -31.52 2.29 42.84
CA SER A 175 -30.78 3.40 42.19
C SER A 175 -29.40 2.98 41.71
N LEU A 176 -28.68 2.14 42.47
CA LEU A 176 -27.38 1.59 42.03
C LEU A 176 -27.53 0.63 40.85
N ALA A 177 -28.58 -0.20 40.86
CA ALA A 177 -28.87 -1.08 39.73
C ALA A 177 -29.21 -0.28 38.46
N SER A 178 -30.00 0.79 38.61
CA SER A 178 -30.28 1.73 37.52
C SER A 178 -29.00 2.33 36.93
N LEU A 179 -28.14 2.85 37.80
CA LEU A 179 -26.85 3.45 37.38
C LEU A 179 -25.98 2.43 36.64
N ALA A 180 -25.88 1.18 37.15
CA ALA A 180 -25.09 0.13 36.51
C ALA A 180 -25.64 -0.23 35.12
N MET A 181 -26.96 -0.36 34.99
CA MET A 181 -27.62 -0.70 33.72
C MET A 181 -27.50 0.43 32.71
N GLU A 182 -27.68 1.70 33.08
CA GLU A 182 -27.54 2.84 32.19
C GLU A 182 -26.08 3.00 31.72
N HIS A 183 -25.12 2.81 32.60
CA HIS A 183 -23.70 2.86 32.28
C HIS A 183 -23.33 1.78 31.26
N GLU A 184 -23.78 0.54 31.47
CA GLU A 184 -23.54 -0.57 30.52
C GLU A 184 -24.21 -0.31 29.16
N GLY A 185 -25.45 0.20 29.16
CA GLY A 185 -26.16 0.57 27.92
C GLY A 185 -25.42 1.64 27.10
N THR A 186 -24.94 2.68 27.79
CA THR A 186 -24.16 3.76 27.16
C THR A 186 -22.85 3.24 26.60
N ARG A 187 -22.15 2.37 27.33
CA ARG A 187 -20.89 1.75 26.87
C ARG A 187 -21.09 0.91 25.61
N LYS A 188 -22.11 0.04 25.59
CA LYS A 188 -22.45 -0.80 24.45
C LYS A 188 -22.79 0.03 23.22
N ALA A 189 -23.60 1.08 23.35
CA ALA A 189 -23.95 1.96 22.28
C ALA A 189 -22.73 2.71 21.71
N LEU A 190 -21.80 3.12 22.56
CA LEU A 190 -20.55 3.77 22.13
C LEU A 190 -19.63 2.81 21.37
N GLU A 191 -19.49 1.57 21.84
CA GLU A 191 -18.70 0.52 21.17
C GLU A 191 -19.29 0.16 19.81
N GLU A 192 -20.61 0.04 19.72
CA GLU A 192 -21.29 -0.25 18.46
C GLU A 192 -21.15 0.90 17.45
N ASN A 193 -21.33 2.14 17.90
CA ASN A 193 -21.08 3.33 17.07
C ASN A 193 -19.64 3.39 16.58
N ARG A 194 -18.67 3.08 17.44
CA ARG A 194 -17.25 3.03 17.04
C ARG A 194 -17.00 1.97 15.98
N ARG A 195 -17.54 0.76 16.15
CA ARG A 195 -17.44 -0.33 15.17
C ARG A 195 -18.06 0.06 13.82
N LEU A 196 -19.22 0.70 13.85
CA LEU A 196 -19.88 1.20 12.64
C LEU A 196 -19.03 2.30 11.95
N TYR A 197 -18.48 3.23 12.75
CA TYR A 197 -17.61 4.28 12.22
C TYR A 197 -16.32 3.70 11.61
N ASP A 198 -15.64 2.78 12.30
CA ASP A 198 -14.45 2.10 11.82
C ASP A 198 -14.76 1.32 10.51
N SER A 199 -15.87 0.60 10.48
CA SER A 199 -16.32 -0.12 9.29
C SER A 199 -16.60 0.80 8.10
N LEU A 200 -17.23 1.97 8.32
CA LEU A 200 -17.47 2.97 7.28
C LEU A 200 -16.18 3.65 6.83
N PHE A 201 -15.24 3.87 7.74
CA PHE A 201 -13.94 4.43 7.41
C PHE A 201 -13.15 3.49 6.50
N HIS A 202 -12.95 2.22 6.89
CA HIS A 202 -12.26 1.19 6.08
C HIS A 202 -12.93 0.93 4.73
N TYR A 203 -14.25 1.12 4.65
CA TYR A 203 -14.99 0.99 3.40
C TYR A 203 -14.67 2.08 2.36
N HIS A 204 -14.22 3.25 2.80
CA HIS A 204 -14.02 4.44 1.97
C HIS A 204 -12.59 4.95 1.89
N TYR A 205 -11.76 4.62 2.86
CA TYR A 205 -10.40 5.13 2.98
C TYR A 205 -9.39 3.99 3.05
N ASP A 206 -8.19 4.26 2.61
CA ASP A 206 -7.06 3.36 2.74
C ASP A 206 -6.47 3.45 4.14
N GLU A 207 -6.26 2.32 4.79
CA GLU A 207 -5.82 2.26 6.20
C GLU A 207 -4.41 2.80 6.41
N LEU A 208 -3.53 2.57 5.44
CA LEU A 208 -2.13 2.96 5.53
C LEU A 208 -1.95 4.45 5.35
N THR A 209 -2.53 5.00 4.29
CA THR A 209 -2.29 6.37 3.84
C THR A 209 -3.33 7.39 4.33
N GLY A 210 -4.51 6.90 4.75
CA GLY A 210 -5.64 7.75 5.13
C GLY A 210 -6.27 8.53 3.98
N LEU A 211 -5.86 8.25 2.74
CA LEU A 211 -6.49 8.80 1.54
C LEU A 211 -7.76 8.03 1.17
N PRO A 212 -8.68 8.62 0.40
CA PRO A 212 -9.74 7.90 -0.26
C PRO A 212 -9.19 6.65 -0.97
N ASN A 213 -9.84 5.49 -0.78
CA ASN A 213 -9.52 4.31 -1.55
C ASN A 213 -10.14 4.37 -2.96
N ARG A 214 -9.83 3.39 -3.82
CA ARG A 214 -10.35 3.31 -5.19
C ARG A 214 -11.87 3.45 -5.26
N ARG A 215 -12.59 2.83 -4.32
CA ARG A 215 -14.05 2.86 -4.29
C ARG A 215 -14.58 4.27 -4.01
N ARG A 216 -14.03 4.93 -3.02
CA ARG A 216 -14.40 6.30 -2.65
C ARG A 216 -14.05 7.28 -3.76
N PHE A 217 -12.88 7.13 -4.37
CA PHE A 217 -12.46 7.93 -5.51
C PHE A 217 -13.47 7.86 -6.65
N LEU A 218 -13.89 6.66 -7.05
CA LEU A 218 -14.90 6.48 -8.10
C LEU A 218 -16.24 7.14 -7.77
N GLN A 219 -16.68 7.08 -6.50
CA GLN A 219 -17.90 7.76 -6.07
C GLN A 219 -17.77 9.29 -6.19
N LEU A 220 -16.64 9.84 -5.75
CA LEU A 220 -16.37 11.28 -5.80
C LEU A 220 -16.25 11.77 -7.25
N ALA A 221 -15.53 11.03 -8.09
CA ALA A 221 -15.43 11.31 -9.51
C ALA A 221 -16.82 11.34 -10.19
N LYS A 222 -17.64 10.30 -9.96
CA LYS A 222 -19.01 10.24 -10.48
C LYS A 222 -19.90 11.40 -9.99
N ALA A 223 -19.73 11.84 -8.75
CA ALA A 223 -20.50 12.96 -8.20
C ALA A 223 -20.12 14.32 -8.82
N MET A 224 -18.90 14.46 -9.36
CA MET A 224 -18.44 15.69 -10.02
C MET A 224 -18.88 15.80 -11.49
N LEU A 225 -19.13 14.69 -12.17
CA LEU A 225 -19.50 14.67 -13.60
C LEU A 225 -20.70 15.56 -13.95
N PRO A 226 -21.84 15.51 -13.22
CA PRO A 226 -22.98 16.38 -13.53
C PRO A 226 -22.64 17.86 -13.48
N LYS A 227 -21.82 18.28 -12.51
CA LYS A 227 -21.41 19.66 -12.32
C LYS A 227 -20.51 20.14 -13.47
N LEU A 228 -19.56 19.30 -13.91
CA LEU A 228 -18.71 19.60 -15.07
C LEU A 228 -19.53 19.73 -16.36
N LYS A 229 -20.58 18.91 -16.52
CA LYS A 229 -21.50 18.99 -17.65
C LYS A 229 -22.29 20.31 -17.68
N GLU A 230 -22.81 20.73 -16.52
CA GLU A 230 -23.55 21.99 -16.40
C GLU A 230 -22.67 23.22 -16.68
N THR A 231 -21.42 23.20 -16.21
CA THR A 231 -20.46 24.31 -16.36
C THR A 231 -19.69 24.29 -17.67
N LYS A 232 -19.80 23.21 -18.47
CA LYS A 232 -18.99 22.96 -19.68
C LYS A 232 -17.48 23.04 -19.42
N GLN A 233 -17.06 22.62 -18.23
CA GLN A 233 -15.66 22.58 -17.82
C GLN A 233 -15.08 21.17 -17.96
N HIS A 234 -13.76 21.08 -18.03
CA HIS A 234 -13.05 19.81 -18.06
C HIS A 234 -12.66 19.34 -16.66
N GLY A 235 -12.48 18.06 -16.52
CA GLY A 235 -11.77 17.44 -15.43
C GLY A 235 -10.53 16.73 -15.93
N ALA A 236 -9.57 16.48 -15.05
CA ALA A 236 -8.38 15.69 -15.34
C ALA A 236 -8.19 14.60 -14.29
N ILE A 237 -7.77 13.42 -14.73
CA ILE A 237 -7.26 12.35 -13.89
C ILE A 237 -5.75 12.25 -14.12
N LEU A 238 -4.99 12.32 -13.02
CA LEU A 238 -3.56 12.07 -12.99
C LEU A 238 -3.34 10.73 -12.30
N TYR A 239 -2.81 9.76 -13.02
CA TYR A 239 -2.39 8.47 -12.46
C TYR A 239 -0.90 8.53 -12.15
N ILE A 240 -0.52 8.28 -10.91
CA ILE A 240 0.82 8.47 -10.38
C ILE A 240 1.35 7.12 -9.90
N ASP A 241 2.51 6.74 -10.37
CA ASP A 241 3.18 5.50 -9.99
C ASP A 241 4.61 5.83 -9.54
N LEU A 242 5.02 5.32 -8.38
CA LEU A 242 6.33 5.60 -7.79
C LEU A 242 7.42 4.74 -8.44
N ASP A 243 8.41 5.37 -9.07
CA ASP A 243 9.46 4.69 -9.82
C ASP A 243 10.41 3.91 -8.90
N GLY A 244 10.38 2.58 -8.98
CA GLY A 244 11.31 1.75 -8.21
C GLY A 244 10.92 1.53 -6.75
N PHE A 245 9.66 1.72 -6.37
CA PHE A 245 9.16 1.48 -5.01
C PHE A 245 9.44 0.05 -4.52
N GLN A 246 9.31 -0.95 -5.39
CA GLN A 246 9.65 -2.32 -5.06
C GLN A 246 11.10 -2.47 -4.60
N TYR A 247 12.03 -1.75 -5.24
CA TYR A 247 13.45 -1.76 -4.83
C TYR A 247 13.65 -1.22 -3.41
N ILE A 248 12.87 -0.21 -3.02
CA ILE A 248 12.91 0.32 -1.64
C ILE A 248 12.42 -0.73 -0.66
N ASN A 249 11.32 -1.43 -0.97
CA ASN A 249 10.82 -2.52 -0.15
C ASN A 249 11.84 -3.66 -0.01
N ASP A 250 12.46 -4.06 -1.10
CA ASP A 250 13.44 -5.15 -1.13
C ASP A 250 14.74 -4.79 -0.39
N SER A 251 15.14 -3.52 -0.42
CA SER A 251 16.39 -3.03 0.19
C SER A 251 16.26 -2.64 1.65
N PHE A 252 15.13 -2.02 2.05
CA PHE A 252 14.95 -1.42 3.37
C PHE A 252 13.80 -2.05 4.18
N GLY A 253 13.05 -2.98 3.56
CA GLY A 253 11.91 -3.64 4.18
C GLY A 253 10.59 -2.87 4.04
N HIS A 254 9.48 -3.62 4.11
CA HIS A 254 8.13 -3.08 3.88
C HIS A 254 7.75 -1.92 4.81
N HIS A 255 8.26 -1.88 6.04
CA HIS A 255 7.94 -0.80 6.98
C HIS A 255 8.45 0.58 6.50
N ILE A 256 9.61 0.62 5.81
CA ILE A 256 10.12 1.87 5.20
C ILE A 256 9.28 2.23 3.97
N GLY A 257 8.86 1.22 3.17
CA GLY A 257 7.93 1.44 2.06
C GLY A 257 6.59 2.00 2.54
N ASP A 258 6.04 1.47 3.62
CA ASP A 258 4.79 1.95 4.21
C ASP A 258 4.91 3.41 4.69
N GLU A 259 6.01 3.77 5.35
CA GLU A 259 6.27 5.14 5.78
C GLU A 259 6.45 6.09 4.58
N LEU A 260 7.11 5.62 3.50
CA LEU A 260 7.23 6.36 2.24
C LEU A 260 5.86 6.62 1.61
N LEU A 261 4.98 5.62 1.56
CA LEU A 261 3.61 5.77 1.05
C LEU A 261 2.80 6.77 1.88
N GLN A 262 2.92 6.73 3.22
CA GLN A 262 2.27 7.67 4.12
C GLN A 262 2.73 9.12 3.89
N GLN A 263 4.04 9.34 3.76
CA GLN A 263 4.59 10.68 3.52
C GLN A 263 4.23 11.17 2.11
N THR A 264 4.24 10.29 1.10
CA THR A 264 3.78 10.62 -0.27
C THR A 264 2.32 11.03 -0.26
N ALA A 265 1.47 10.26 0.40
CA ALA A 265 0.04 10.58 0.55
C ALA A 265 -0.20 11.94 1.21
N ALA A 266 0.57 12.26 2.26
CA ALA A 266 0.48 13.54 2.94
C ALA A 266 0.86 14.70 2.00
N ARG A 267 1.97 14.58 1.26
CA ARG A 267 2.42 15.56 0.26
C ARG A 267 1.37 15.78 -0.83
N LEU A 268 0.83 14.69 -1.39
CA LEU A 268 -0.21 14.76 -2.43
C LEU A 268 -1.47 15.44 -1.92
N ARG A 269 -1.96 15.07 -0.73
CA ARG A 269 -3.15 15.64 -0.12
C ARG A 269 -3.01 17.14 0.10
N GLU A 270 -1.89 17.59 0.64
CA GLU A 270 -1.63 18.99 0.94
C GLU A 270 -1.55 19.82 -0.35
N ARG A 271 -0.87 19.32 -1.39
CA ARG A 271 -0.70 20.04 -2.66
C ARG A 271 -1.97 20.10 -3.51
N VAL A 272 -2.76 19.03 -3.51
CA VAL A 272 -3.95 18.91 -4.34
C VAL A 272 -5.16 19.66 -3.75
N HIS A 273 -5.27 19.76 -2.43
CA HIS A 273 -6.35 20.49 -1.76
C HIS A 273 -6.16 22.02 -1.91
N PRO A 274 -7.20 22.83 -2.19
CA PRO A 274 -8.62 22.47 -2.31
C PRO A 274 -9.10 22.17 -3.73
N HIS A 275 -8.21 22.13 -4.73
CA HIS A 275 -8.56 22.08 -6.15
C HIS A 275 -8.83 20.66 -6.69
N GLY A 276 -8.58 19.63 -5.88
CA GLY A 276 -8.74 18.25 -6.31
C GLY A 276 -8.81 17.26 -5.17
N ILE A 277 -8.80 15.97 -5.52
CA ILE A 277 -8.88 14.83 -4.61
C ILE A 277 -7.75 13.88 -4.94
N ALA A 278 -6.88 13.61 -3.97
CA ALA A 278 -5.90 12.54 -4.06
C ALA A 278 -6.48 11.27 -3.45
N ALA A 279 -6.16 10.12 -4.02
CA ALA A 279 -6.56 8.80 -3.54
C ALA A 279 -5.42 7.78 -3.71
N HIS A 280 -5.44 6.73 -2.90
CA HIS A 280 -4.52 5.59 -3.01
C HIS A 280 -5.25 4.42 -3.68
N MET A 281 -4.63 3.86 -4.72
CA MET A 281 -5.25 2.81 -5.51
C MET A 281 -4.84 1.42 -5.04
N SER A 282 -3.56 1.14 -5.04
CA SER A 282 -2.94 -0.09 -4.55
C SER A 282 -1.42 0.02 -4.64
N GLY A 283 -0.67 -0.63 -3.75
CA GLY A 283 0.79 -0.69 -3.82
C GLY A 283 1.42 0.72 -3.85
N ASP A 284 2.09 1.05 -4.93
CA ASP A 284 2.76 2.34 -5.20
C ASP A 284 1.97 3.30 -6.10
N GLU A 285 0.68 2.99 -6.33
CA GLU A 285 -0.18 3.72 -7.25
C GLU A 285 -1.08 4.72 -6.53
N PHE A 286 -0.97 5.98 -6.90
CA PHE A 286 -1.85 7.06 -6.46
C PHE A 286 -2.63 7.64 -7.63
N ILE A 287 -3.73 8.29 -7.33
CA ILE A 287 -4.54 8.95 -8.34
C ILE A 287 -5.00 10.32 -7.84
N VAL A 288 -5.01 11.29 -8.72
CA VAL A 288 -5.50 12.62 -8.44
C VAL A 288 -6.62 12.96 -9.42
N LEU A 289 -7.73 13.46 -8.89
CA LEU A 289 -8.83 14.04 -9.64
C LEU A 289 -8.77 15.55 -9.49
N LEU A 290 -8.67 16.26 -10.59
CA LEU A 290 -8.76 17.72 -10.68
C LEU A 290 -10.06 18.08 -11.37
N ALA A 291 -10.88 18.93 -10.75
CA ALA A 291 -12.14 19.36 -11.35
C ALA A 291 -12.69 20.62 -10.64
N PRO A 292 -12.89 21.73 -11.36
CA PRO A 292 -12.61 21.92 -12.79
C PRO A 292 -11.12 22.15 -13.09
N VAL A 293 -10.75 21.99 -14.37
CA VAL A 293 -9.41 22.29 -14.88
C VAL A 293 -9.51 22.95 -16.26
N ASP A 294 -8.65 23.96 -16.50
CA ASP A 294 -8.63 24.73 -17.75
C ASP A 294 -7.82 24.03 -18.88
N GLY A 295 -8.04 22.70 -19.04
CA GLY A 295 -7.47 21.92 -20.13
C GLY A 295 -6.06 21.36 -19.86
N HIS A 296 -5.35 21.04 -20.95
CA HIS A 296 -4.07 20.33 -20.90
C HIS A 296 -2.95 21.08 -20.16
N GLN A 297 -2.87 22.41 -20.34
CA GLN A 297 -1.77 23.20 -19.79
C GLN A 297 -1.79 23.23 -18.26
N GLU A 298 -2.96 23.43 -17.66
CA GLU A 298 -3.09 23.44 -16.21
C GLU A 298 -2.86 22.06 -15.61
N ALA A 299 -3.42 21.00 -16.23
CA ALA A 299 -3.19 19.64 -15.78
C ALA A 299 -1.70 19.24 -15.85
N SER A 300 -1.00 19.67 -16.91
CA SER A 300 0.45 19.43 -17.07
C SER A 300 1.27 20.20 -16.04
N ALA A 301 0.95 21.47 -15.77
CA ALA A 301 1.63 22.26 -14.76
C ALA A 301 1.50 21.64 -13.35
N ILE A 302 0.30 21.13 -13.01
CA ILE A 302 0.09 20.44 -11.75
C ILE A 302 0.88 19.12 -11.70
N ALA A 303 0.97 18.37 -12.81
CA ALA A 303 1.77 17.16 -12.88
C ALA A 303 3.27 17.45 -12.68
N GLU A 304 3.81 18.51 -13.28
CA GLU A 304 5.19 18.96 -13.06
C GLU A 304 5.45 19.32 -11.61
N ASP A 305 4.54 20.05 -10.98
CA ASP A 305 4.61 20.38 -9.55
C ASP A 305 4.60 19.13 -8.67
N LEU A 306 3.76 18.12 -8.99
CA LEU A 306 3.69 16.88 -8.25
C LEU A 306 4.96 16.03 -8.43
N LEU A 307 5.53 15.98 -9.63
CA LEU A 307 6.82 15.34 -9.89
C LEU A 307 7.93 15.96 -9.03
N ALA A 308 8.03 17.30 -9.05
CA ALA A 308 9.00 18.04 -8.24
C ALA A 308 8.81 17.82 -6.73
N LEU A 309 7.57 17.70 -6.28
CA LEU A 309 7.23 17.45 -4.88
C LEU A 309 7.60 16.03 -4.44
N ILE A 310 7.34 15.01 -5.27
CA ILE A 310 7.69 13.62 -4.98
C ILE A 310 9.20 13.42 -5.03
N ALA A 311 9.91 14.10 -5.94
CA ALA A 311 11.36 14.02 -6.04
C ALA A 311 12.12 14.66 -4.87
N GLN A 312 11.45 15.41 -3.98
CA GLN A 312 12.06 15.92 -2.76
C GLN A 312 12.44 14.79 -1.81
N PRO A 313 13.56 14.92 -1.07
CA PRO A 313 14.02 13.87 -0.16
C PRO A 313 12.96 13.51 0.88
N PHE A 314 12.87 12.22 1.20
CA PHE A 314 12.07 11.66 2.28
C PHE A 314 12.99 11.30 3.44
N SER A 315 12.66 11.76 4.65
CA SER A 315 13.39 11.40 5.87
C SER A 315 12.67 10.22 6.54
N LEU A 316 13.22 9.02 6.41
CA LEU A 316 12.63 7.76 6.87
C LEU A 316 13.63 7.03 7.76
N ALA A 317 13.27 6.73 9.01
CA ALA A 317 14.12 5.98 9.96
C ALA A 317 15.60 6.41 9.97
N GLU A 318 15.87 7.71 10.09
CA GLU A 318 17.21 8.33 10.08
C GLU A 318 17.97 8.26 8.73
N GLN A 319 17.31 7.82 7.67
CA GLN A 319 17.86 7.79 6.30
C GLN A 319 17.15 8.80 5.40
N THR A 320 17.87 9.30 4.41
CA THR A 320 17.30 10.16 3.37
C THR A 320 17.14 9.32 2.11
N ILE A 321 15.88 9.13 1.68
CA ILE A 321 15.53 8.35 0.49
C ILE A 321 15.02 9.30 -0.60
N PHE A 322 15.44 9.05 -1.83
CA PHE A 322 14.97 9.74 -3.02
C PHE A 322 14.17 8.77 -3.87
N ILE A 323 13.01 9.20 -4.32
CA ILE A 323 12.17 8.46 -5.26
C ILE A 323 11.59 9.43 -6.27
N THR A 324 11.34 8.94 -7.49
CA THR A 324 10.64 9.69 -8.52
C THR A 324 9.29 9.05 -8.81
N ALA A 325 8.51 9.67 -9.67
CA ALA A 325 7.23 9.12 -10.11
C ALA A 325 7.05 9.29 -11.61
N SER A 326 6.22 8.43 -12.18
CA SER A 326 5.73 8.56 -13.54
C SER A 326 4.24 8.90 -13.50
N ILE A 327 3.84 9.96 -14.19
CA ILE A 327 2.46 10.48 -14.14
C ILE A 327 1.81 10.39 -15.52
N GLY A 328 0.61 9.77 -15.57
CA GLY A 328 -0.23 9.80 -16.75
C GLY A 328 -1.42 10.72 -16.56
N ILE A 329 -1.73 11.52 -17.55
CA ILE A 329 -2.81 12.53 -17.51
C ILE A 329 -3.86 12.17 -18.54
N ALA A 330 -5.12 12.06 -18.12
CA ALA A 330 -6.28 11.94 -18.99
C ALA A 330 -7.28 13.08 -18.70
N LEU A 331 -7.62 13.84 -19.72
CA LEU A 331 -8.71 14.82 -19.65
C LEU A 331 -10.04 14.16 -19.96
N PHE A 332 -11.10 14.64 -19.34
CA PHE A 332 -12.46 14.24 -19.64
C PHE A 332 -13.41 15.44 -19.56
N ASP A 333 -14.44 15.40 -20.39
CA ASP A 333 -15.53 16.37 -20.37
C ASP A 333 -16.80 15.76 -19.77
N GLY A 334 -17.75 16.58 -19.41
CA GLY A 334 -19.02 16.12 -18.80
C GLY A 334 -19.94 15.34 -19.75
N GLU A 335 -19.66 15.29 -21.06
CA GLU A 335 -20.54 14.64 -22.05
C GLU A 335 -20.17 13.19 -22.32
N GLN A 336 -18.88 12.84 -22.32
CA GLN A 336 -18.38 11.49 -22.62
C GLN A 336 -17.84 10.75 -21.40
N ALA A 337 -17.91 11.34 -20.21
CA ALA A 337 -17.17 10.88 -19.05
C ALA A 337 -17.72 9.58 -18.44
N ASN A 338 -16.98 8.51 -18.66
CA ASN A 338 -16.94 7.39 -17.75
C ASN A 338 -15.64 7.47 -16.94
N ALA A 339 -15.75 7.69 -15.62
CA ALA A 339 -14.61 7.79 -14.74
C ALA A 339 -13.64 6.59 -14.87
N ASP A 340 -14.18 5.37 -15.04
CA ASP A 340 -13.37 4.17 -15.25
C ASP A 340 -12.58 4.21 -16.56
N THR A 341 -13.11 4.85 -17.60
CA THR A 341 -12.40 5.04 -18.87
C THR A 341 -11.26 6.05 -18.72
N ALA A 342 -11.50 7.18 -18.08
CA ALA A 342 -10.48 8.19 -17.84
C ALA A 342 -9.34 7.67 -16.94
N ILE A 343 -9.65 6.84 -15.94
CA ILE A 343 -8.64 6.16 -15.12
C ILE A 343 -7.76 5.25 -15.99
N ARG A 344 -8.35 4.40 -16.84
CA ARG A 344 -7.57 3.53 -17.74
C ARG A 344 -6.71 4.33 -18.71
N GLN A 345 -7.21 5.44 -19.21
CA GLN A 345 -6.48 6.33 -20.11
C GLN A 345 -5.28 6.98 -19.40
N ALA A 346 -5.47 7.45 -18.17
CA ALA A 346 -4.40 7.99 -17.35
C ALA A 346 -3.35 6.92 -16.99
N ASP A 347 -3.76 5.72 -16.61
CA ASP A 347 -2.86 4.58 -16.37
C ASP A 347 -2.02 4.25 -17.62
N MET A 348 -2.64 4.21 -18.81
CA MET A 348 -1.92 4.01 -20.06
C MET A 348 -0.87 5.09 -20.32
N ALA A 349 -1.19 6.34 -20.04
CA ALA A 349 -0.25 7.44 -20.18
C ALA A 349 0.88 7.39 -19.13
N ALA A 350 0.61 6.93 -17.89
CA ALA A 350 1.64 6.73 -16.87
C ALA A 350 2.65 5.64 -17.29
N MET A 351 2.18 4.54 -17.85
CA MET A 351 3.06 3.51 -18.40
C MET A 351 3.94 4.04 -19.55
N GLU A 352 3.39 4.94 -20.38
CA GLU A 352 4.18 5.59 -21.43
C GLU A 352 5.24 6.55 -20.85
N ALA A 353 4.92 7.27 -19.76
CA ALA A 353 5.89 8.09 -19.05
C ALA A 353 7.03 7.23 -18.48
N LYS A 354 6.73 6.07 -17.88
CA LYS A 354 7.75 5.10 -17.43
C LYS A 354 8.65 4.63 -18.58
N ARG A 355 8.06 4.34 -19.74
CA ARG A 355 8.80 3.88 -20.94
C ARG A 355 9.71 4.96 -21.51
N LYS A 356 9.33 6.24 -21.43
CA LYS A 356 10.11 7.39 -21.93
C LYS A 356 11.29 7.79 -21.03
N GLY A 357 11.53 7.09 -19.91
CA GLY A 357 12.68 7.33 -19.04
C GLY A 357 12.33 7.61 -17.59
N LYS A 358 11.06 7.41 -17.18
CA LYS A 358 10.58 7.68 -15.81
C LYS A 358 10.68 9.17 -15.41
N ASN A 359 10.38 9.50 -14.17
CA ASN A 359 10.44 10.88 -13.61
C ASN A 359 9.86 11.93 -14.58
N SER A 360 8.72 11.64 -15.17
CA SER A 360 8.09 12.44 -16.20
C SER A 360 6.59 12.26 -16.22
N TYR A 361 5.90 13.09 -16.99
CA TYR A 361 4.48 12.87 -17.24
C TYR A 361 4.21 12.63 -18.73
N CYS A 362 3.07 12.01 -19.03
CA CYS A 362 2.57 11.84 -20.37
C CYS A 362 1.07 12.17 -20.42
N LEU A 363 0.65 12.88 -21.46
CA LEU A 363 -0.76 13.10 -21.76
C LEU A 363 -1.32 11.92 -22.54
N TYR A 364 -2.52 11.49 -22.21
CA TYR A 364 -3.22 10.48 -22.98
C TYR A 364 -3.63 11.05 -24.35
N GLU A 365 -3.21 10.36 -25.38
CA GLU A 365 -3.66 10.56 -26.76
C GLU A 365 -4.25 9.25 -27.30
N GLU A 366 -5.25 9.32 -28.18
CA GLU A 366 -5.87 8.11 -28.77
C GLU A 366 -4.86 7.19 -29.46
N ALA A 367 -3.76 7.75 -29.95
CA ALA A 367 -2.65 6.98 -30.54
C ALA A 367 -2.04 5.96 -29.56
N LEU A 368 -2.04 6.25 -28.24
CA LEU A 368 -1.57 5.32 -27.21
C LEU A 368 -2.44 4.07 -27.07
N GLN A 369 -3.74 4.19 -27.32
CA GLN A 369 -4.66 3.05 -27.27
C GLN A 369 -4.35 2.03 -28.38
N HIS A 370 -3.94 2.50 -29.54
CA HIS A 370 -3.59 1.65 -30.68
C HIS A 370 -2.27 0.90 -30.51
N GLN A 371 -1.41 1.32 -29.58
CA GLN A 371 -0.13 0.65 -29.28
C GLN A 371 -0.26 -0.52 -28.30
N ARG A 372 -1.28 -0.58 -27.48
CA ARG A 372 -1.40 -1.60 -26.40
C ARG A 372 -1.93 -2.96 -26.87
N LEU A 373 -2.90 -2.99 -27.77
CA LEU A 373 -3.41 -4.24 -28.36
C LEU A 373 -2.31 -5.01 -29.13
N PRO A 374 -1.41 -4.35 -29.89
CA PRO A 374 -0.28 -5.02 -30.51
C PRO A 374 0.68 -5.68 -29.51
N ASN A 375 0.88 -5.12 -28.31
CA ASN A 375 1.88 -5.62 -27.37
C ASN A 375 1.51 -6.97 -26.74
N VAL A 376 0.23 -7.24 -26.47
CA VAL A 376 -0.22 -8.55 -25.96
C VAL A 376 0.01 -9.65 -27.00
N PHE A 377 -0.31 -9.39 -28.26
CA PHE A 377 -0.04 -10.32 -29.35
C PHE A 377 1.47 -10.44 -29.62
N LEU A 378 2.18 -9.31 -29.56
CA LEU A 378 3.63 -9.29 -29.75
C LEU A 378 4.34 -10.12 -28.67
N LEU A 379 3.87 -10.07 -27.44
CA LEU A 379 4.40 -10.90 -26.34
C LEU A 379 4.17 -12.39 -26.59
N ALA A 380 2.98 -12.78 -27.03
CA ALA A 380 2.69 -14.18 -27.38
C ALA A 380 3.59 -14.67 -28.52
N ASP A 381 3.77 -13.85 -29.56
CA ASP A 381 4.63 -14.15 -30.70
C ASP A 381 6.11 -14.19 -30.28
N LEU A 382 6.56 -13.31 -29.38
CA LEU A 382 7.89 -13.31 -28.79
C LEU A 382 8.18 -14.62 -28.03
N HIS A 383 7.23 -15.04 -27.20
CA HIS A 383 7.30 -16.34 -26.50
C HIS A 383 7.43 -17.51 -27.50
N GLN A 384 6.68 -17.46 -28.60
CA GLN A 384 6.73 -18.49 -29.62
C GLN A 384 8.08 -18.49 -30.33
N THR A 385 8.61 -17.33 -30.73
CA THR A 385 9.93 -17.18 -31.35
C THR A 385 11.04 -17.75 -30.46
N VAL A 386 11.02 -17.43 -29.17
CA VAL A 386 12.01 -17.98 -28.20
C VAL A 386 11.90 -19.51 -28.09
N LYS A 387 10.68 -20.07 -28.06
CA LYS A 387 10.46 -21.53 -28.03
C LYS A 387 10.87 -22.23 -29.32
N GLN A 388 10.82 -21.55 -30.46
CA GLN A 388 11.23 -22.03 -31.77
C GLN A 388 12.73 -21.82 -32.07
N ASN A 389 13.59 -21.92 -31.05
CA ASN A 389 15.04 -21.75 -31.18
C ASN A 389 15.49 -20.38 -31.73
N MET A 390 14.77 -19.31 -31.37
CA MET A 390 15.08 -17.93 -31.80
C MET A 390 14.94 -17.70 -33.31
N ASP A 391 14.15 -18.53 -34.02
CA ASP A 391 13.88 -18.32 -35.45
C ASP A 391 13.13 -17.00 -35.66
N GLY A 392 13.69 -16.11 -36.45
CA GLY A 392 13.22 -14.74 -36.67
C GLY A 392 14.13 -13.67 -36.02
N PHE A 393 15.01 -13.98 -35.09
CA PHE A 393 16.01 -13.02 -34.64
C PHE A 393 17.20 -12.97 -35.61
N VAL A 394 17.67 -11.76 -35.91
CA VAL A 394 18.86 -11.50 -36.70
C VAL A 394 19.73 -10.46 -36.01
N LEU A 395 21.03 -10.51 -36.26
CA LEU A 395 21.98 -9.52 -35.78
C LEU A 395 22.42 -8.61 -36.90
N LEU A 396 22.37 -7.31 -36.65
CA LEU A 396 23.02 -6.29 -37.46
C LEU A 396 24.29 -5.81 -36.74
N TYR A 397 25.22 -5.29 -37.49
CA TYR A 397 26.54 -4.88 -37.01
C TYR A 397 26.79 -3.43 -37.39
N GLN A 398 27.15 -2.60 -36.41
CA GLN A 398 27.52 -1.21 -36.64
C GLN A 398 28.97 -0.96 -36.25
N PRO A 399 29.77 -0.35 -37.15
CA PRO A 399 31.20 -0.15 -36.90
C PRO A 399 31.42 0.96 -35.87
N ILE A 400 32.30 0.68 -34.90
CA ILE A 400 32.96 1.65 -34.06
C ILE A 400 34.34 1.87 -34.63
N VAL A 401 34.73 3.14 -34.86
CA VAL A 401 35.98 3.48 -35.55
C VAL A 401 36.90 4.30 -34.65
N ASP A 402 38.19 4.15 -34.81
CA ASP A 402 39.19 5.04 -34.24
C ASP A 402 39.07 6.44 -34.88
N VAL A 403 38.93 7.48 -34.07
CA VAL A 403 38.68 8.87 -34.49
C VAL A 403 39.82 9.43 -35.38
N ARG A 404 41.06 8.99 -35.19
CA ARG A 404 42.23 9.48 -35.93
C ARG A 404 42.43 8.77 -37.25
N THR A 405 42.34 7.43 -37.24
CA THR A 405 42.66 6.61 -38.41
C THR A 405 41.44 6.26 -39.25
N LYS A 406 40.24 6.44 -38.69
CA LYS A 406 38.96 5.96 -39.25
C LYS A 406 38.95 4.44 -39.50
N ALA A 407 39.84 3.68 -38.87
CA ALA A 407 39.88 2.23 -38.95
C ALA A 407 38.85 1.64 -37.99
N VAL A 408 38.20 0.53 -38.37
CA VAL A 408 37.27 -0.19 -37.52
C VAL A 408 38.03 -0.81 -36.34
N SER A 409 37.62 -0.50 -35.13
CA SER A 409 38.17 -0.99 -33.85
C SER A 409 37.24 -1.99 -33.18
N ALA A 410 35.94 -1.81 -33.35
CA ALA A 410 34.91 -2.71 -32.82
C ALA A 410 33.67 -2.74 -33.73
N MET A 411 32.81 -3.73 -33.47
CA MET A 411 31.48 -3.83 -34.09
C MET A 411 30.45 -3.95 -32.95
N GLU A 412 29.51 -3.02 -32.86
CA GLU A 412 28.34 -3.17 -32.01
C GLU A 412 27.34 -4.12 -32.65
N THR A 413 26.85 -5.06 -31.87
CA THR A 413 25.90 -6.09 -32.28
C THR A 413 24.49 -5.68 -31.85
N LEU A 414 23.64 -5.47 -32.83
CA LEU A 414 22.30 -4.93 -32.66
C LEU A 414 21.26 -5.97 -33.09
N ILE A 415 20.51 -6.51 -32.12
CA ILE A 415 19.45 -7.49 -32.39
C ILE A 415 18.28 -6.84 -33.13
N ARG A 416 17.69 -7.57 -34.08
CA ARG A 416 16.44 -7.23 -34.79
C ARG A 416 15.54 -8.45 -34.80
N TRP A 417 14.24 -8.23 -34.73
CA TRP A 417 13.26 -9.30 -34.79
C TRP A 417 12.47 -9.23 -36.09
N HIS A 418 12.67 -10.21 -36.97
CA HIS A 418 11.87 -10.38 -38.18
C HIS A 418 10.58 -11.12 -37.82
N HIS A 419 9.52 -10.36 -37.59
CA HIS A 419 8.22 -10.87 -37.27
C HIS A 419 7.47 -11.32 -38.52
N PRO A 420 6.84 -12.51 -38.58
CA PRO A 420 6.22 -13.05 -39.78
C PRO A 420 5.16 -12.14 -40.44
N SER A 421 4.40 -11.39 -39.65
CA SER A 421 3.33 -10.52 -40.15
C SER A 421 3.60 -9.02 -40.02
N LYS A 422 4.60 -8.59 -39.21
CA LYS A 422 4.90 -7.17 -38.98
C LYS A 422 6.20 -6.69 -39.61
N GLY A 423 6.98 -7.59 -40.24
CA GLY A 423 8.30 -7.26 -40.75
C GLY A 423 9.34 -7.09 -39.64
N ILE A 424 10.23 -6.11 -39.74
CA ILE A 424 11.26 -5.88 -38.72
C ILE A 424 10.67 -5.11 -37.54
N VAL A 425 10.64 -5.74 -36.39
CA VAL A 425 10.26 -5.14 -35.09
C VAL A 425 11.54 -4.60 -34.44
N PRO A 426 11.58 -3.30 -34.06
CA PRO A 426 12.75 -2.70 -33.42
C PRO A 426 12.91 -3.17 -31.98
N PRO A 427 14.14 -3.14 -31.42
CA PRO A 427 14.42 -3.51 -30.03
C PRO A 427 13.58 -2.74 -29.02
N SER A 428 13.31 -1.45 -29.25
CA SER A 428 12.47 -0.61 -28.40
C SER A 428 11.07 -1.18 -28.12
N ASP A 429 10.56 -2.01 -29.03
CA ASP A 429 9.20 -2.55 -28.92
C ASP A 429 9.15 -3.92 -28.23
N PHE A 430 10.20 -4.74 -28.34
CA PHE A 430 10.17 -6.09 -27.78
C PHE A 430 11.13 -6.32 -26.60
N ILE A 431 12.22 -5.54 -26.46
CA ILE A 431 13.16 -5.70 -25.32
C ILE A 431 12.47 -5.42 -23.99
N PRO A 432 11.66 -4.35 -23.81
CA PRO A 432 10.94 -4.13 -22.56
C PRO A 432 10.01 -5.30 -22.20
N LEU A 433 9.29 -5.86 -23.19
CA LEU A 433 8.44 -7.04 -23.01
C LEU A 433 9.24 -8.30 -22.62
N ALA A 434 10.43 -8.46 -23.22
CA ALA A 434 11.33 -9.54 -22.88
C ALA A 434 11.90 -9.38 -21.46
N GLU A 435 12.20 -8.17 -21.03
CA GLU A 435 12.64 -7.87 -19.67
C GLU A 435 11.54 -8.14 -18.67
N GLU A 436 10.32 -7.62 -18.86
CA GLU A 436 9.18 -7.85 -17.96
C GLU A 436 8.93 -9.33 -17.72
N THR A 437 9.03 -10.16 -18.75
CA THR A 437 8.69 -11.58 -18.71
C THR A 437 9.88 -12.51 -18.45
N GLY A 438 11.10 -11.98 -18.37
CA GLY A 438 12.32 -12.78 -18.21
C GLY A 438 12.81 -13.47 -19.48
N LEU A 439 12.15 -13.28 -20.63
CA LEU A 439 12.60 -13.80 -21.94
C LEU A 439 13.91 -13.16 -22.41
N ILE A 440 14.28 -12.02 -21.83
CA ILE A 440 15.55 -11.35 -22.13
C ILE A 440 16.77 -12.25 -21.85
N ILE A 441 16.69 -13.13 -20.83
CA ILE A 441 17.79 -14.03 -20.49
C ILE A 441 18.15 -15.00 -21.63
N PRO A 442 17.21 -15.82 -22.17
CA PRO A 442 17.53 -16.68 -23.31
C PRO A 442 17.83 -15.90 -24.58
N ILE A 443 17.23 -14.71 -24.80
CA ILE A 443 17.52 -13.85 -25.96
C ILE A 443 18.96 -13.32 -25.88
N GLY A 444 19.40 -12.82 -24.71
CA GLY A 444 20.76 -12.32 -24.52
C GLY A 444 21.81 -13.41 -24.66
N GLU A 445 21.59 -14.62 -24.09
CA GLU A 445 22.48 -15.76 -24.34
C GLU A 445 22.63 -16.09 -25.83
N TRP A 446 21.53 -16.08 -26.56
CA TRP A 446 21.54 -16.30 -28.00
C TRP A 446 22.31 -15.18 -28.72
N THR A 447 22.07 -13.92 -28.36
CA THR A 447 22.75 -12.76 -28.94
C THR A 447 24.25 -12.82 -28.75
N ILE A 448 24.73 -13.05 -27.53
CA ILE A 448 26.16 -13.20 -27.21
C ILE A 448 26.77 -14.38 -28.01
N ARG A 449 26.09 -15.53 -28.05
CA ARG A 449 26.53 -16.71 -28.76
C ARG A 449 26.67 -16.46 -30.27
N GLN A 450 25.69 -15.78 -30.89
CA GLN A 450 25.74 -15.46 -32.31
C GLN A 450 26.82 -14.41 -32.64
N ALA A 451 26.99 -13.38 -31.79
CA ALA A 451 28.05 -12.41 -31.91
C ALA A 451 29.45 -13.09 -31.89
N CYS A 452 29.66 -13.99 -30.91
CA CYS A 452 30.92 -14.74 -30.82
C CYS A 452 31.16 -15.67 -32.02
N ARG A 453 30.10 -16.36 -32.49
CA ARG A 453 30.19 -17.21 -33.71
C ARG A 453 30.50 -16.39 -34.96
N GLN A 454 29.89 -15.22 -35.12
CA GLN A 454 30.13 -14.35 -36.24
C GLN A 454 31.56 -13.79 -36.25
N HIS A 455 32.07 -13.40 -35.08
CA HIS A 455 33.46 -12.98 -34.92
C HIS A 455 34.43 -14.07 -35.34
N GLU A 456 34.24 -15.32 -34.87
CA GLU A 456 35.09 -16.44 -35.24
C GLU A 456 34.96 -16.82 -36.72
N HIS A 457 33.80 -16.62 -37.32
CA HIS A 457 33.59 -16.78 -38.76
C HIS A 457 34.44 -15.78 -39.54
N TRP A 458 34.40 -14.50 -39.21
CA TRP A 458 35.24 -13.46 -39.82
C TRP A 458 36.74 -13.74 -39.63
N ARG A 459 37.14 -14.14 -38.41
CA ARG A 459 38.54 -14.50 -38.15
C ARG A 459 39.03 -15.67 -39.01
N ARG A 460 38.21 -16.69 -39.23
CA ARG A 460 38.53 -17.83 -40.11
C ARG A 460 38.61 -17.43 -41.58
N GLN A 461 37.91 -16.41 -41.98
CA GLN A 461 38.01 -15.81 -43.33
C GLN A 461 39.27 -14.94 -43.51
N GLY A 462 40.06 -14.75 -42.45
CA GLY A 462 41.31 -14.00 -42.51
C GLY A 462 41.17 -12.51 -42.20
N PHE A 463 40.00 -12.05 -41.75
CA PHE A 463 39.83 -10.65 -41.33
C PHE A 463 40.55 -10.38 -40.01
N ILE A 464 40.99 -9.13 -39.83
CA ILE A 464 41.60 -8.70 -38.57
C ILE A 464 40.54 -8.76 -37.49
N PRO A 465 40.82 -9.43 -36.33
CA PRO A 465 39.88 -9.47 -35.24
C PRO A 465 39.59 -8.08 -34.67
N VAL A 466 38.30 -7.76 -34.54
CA VAL A 466 37.81 -6.53 -33.91
C VAL A 466 36.99 -6.90 -32.68
N ARG A 467 36.84 -6.00 -31.72
CA ARG A 467 35.96 -6.25 -30.57
C ARG A 467 34.51 -6.38 -31.03
N MET A 468 33.75 -7.23 -30.36
CA MET A 468 32.29 -7.38 -30.52
C MET A 468 31.64 -6.81 -29.29
N ALA A 469 30.94 -5.71 -29.44
CA ALA A 469 30.18 -5.07 -28.39
C ALA A 469 28.72 -5.61 -28.39
N VAL A 470 28.23 -6.01 -27.25
CA VAL A 470 26.91 -6.63 -27.09
C VAL A 470 26.20 -6.01 -25.89
N ASN A 471 25.00 -5.50 -26.11
CA ASN A 471 24.14 -4.95 -25.06
C ASN A 471 23.64 -6.03 -24.11
N VAL A 472 23.68 -5.76 -22.80
CA VAL A 472 23.25 -6.67 -21.72
C VAL A 472 22.30 -5.94 -20.79
N SER A 473 21.16 -6.55 -20.50
CA SER A 473 20.19 -5.98 -19.57
C SER A 473 20.58 -6.21 -18.11
N VAL A 474 20.09 -5.35 -17.23
CA VAL A 474 20.25 -5.49 -15.78
C VAL A 474 19.67 -6.83 -15.30
N LYS A 475 18.54 -7.31 -15.86
CA LYS A 475 17.95 -8.61 -15.52
C LYS A 475 18.83 -9.81 -15.82
N GLU A 476 19.62 -9.74 -16.89
CA GLU A 476 20.60 -10.79 -17.21
C GLU A 476 21.71 -10.82 -16.17
N LEU A 477 22.24 -9.64 -15.80
CA LEU A 477 23.30 -9.52 -14.79
C LEU A 477 22.83 -9.92 -13.37
N HIS A 478 21.55 -9.80 -13.08
CA HIS A 478 20.94 -10.32 -11.85
C HIS A 478 20.95 -11.85 -11.76
N HIS A 479 21.04 -12.54 -12.90
CA HIS A 479 21.00 -13.99 -12.88
C HIS A 479 22.33 -14.54 -12.34
N PRO A 480 22.32 -15.34 -11.24
CA PRO A 480 23.56 -15.79 -10.55
C PRO A 480 24.54 -16.57 -11.44
N GLN A 481 24.03 -17.18 -12.52
CA GLN A 481 24.83 -17.97 -13.45
C GLN A 481 25.26 -17.20 -14.71
N PHE A 482 25.01 -15.89 -14.81
CA PHE A 482 25.26 -15.11 -16.02
C PHE A 482 26.74 -15.22 -16.47
N ALA A 483 27.68 -14.89 -15.60
CA ALA A 483 29.11 -14.98 -15.93
C ALA A 483 29.54 -16.40 -16.34
N ALA A 484 28.99 -17.44 -15.67
CA ALA A 484 29.28 -18.83 -16.04
C ALA A 484 28.73 -19.21 -17.43
N ARG A 485 27.57 -18.67 -17.82
CA ARG A 485 27.00 -18.85 -19.17
C ARG A 485 27.83 -18.16 -20.24
N VAL A 486 28.30 -16.94 -19.97
CA VAL A 486 29.22 -16.22 -20.88
C VAL A 486 30.52 -17.03 -21.05
N GLU A 487 31.09 -17.54 -19.96
CA GLU A 487 32.27 -18.40 -20.00
C GLU A 487 32.07 -19.64 -20.89
N ALA A 488 30.94 -20.31 -20.72
CA ALA A 488 30.59 -21.47 -21.56
C ALA A 488 30.44 -21.10 -23.04
N ILE A 489 29.84 -19.94 -23.36
CA ILE A 489 29.71 -19.47 -24.75
C ILE A 489 31.07 -19.16 -25.36
N LEU A 490 31.97 -18.50 -24.63
CA LEU A 490 33.32 -18.21 -25.09
C LEU A 490 34.12 -19.49 -25.38
N ALA A 491 34.00 -20.49 -24.49
CA ALA A 491 34.61 -21.81 -24.69
C ALA A 491 34.03 -22.56 -25.91
N GLU A 492 32.66 -22.57 -26.04
CA GLU A 492 31.97 -23.19 -27.19
C GLU A 492 32.39 -22.60 -28.52
N THR A 493 32.52 -21.28 -28.59
CA THR A 493 32.80 -20.54 -29.81
C THR A 493 34.31 -20.39 -30.12
N ASN A 494 35.15 -20.73 -29.13
CA ASN A 494 36.60 -20.53 -29.18
C ASN A 494 37.02 -19.05 -29.37
N MET A 495 36.19 -18.11 -28.88
CA MET A 495 36.47 -16.69 -28.93
C MET A 495 37.31 -16.27 -27.70
N ARG A 496 38.33 -15.44 -27.93
CA ARG A 496 39.13 -14.89 -26.82
C ARG A 496 38.28 -13.89 -26.04
N PRO A 497 38.24 -13.97 -24.67
CA PRO A 497 37.43 -13.06 -23.85
C PRO A 497 37.67 -11.57 -24.12
N SER A 498 38.92 -11.16 -24.42
CA SER A 498 39.29 -9.78 -24.68
C SER A 498 38.70 -9.17 -26.00
N TRP A 499 38.08 -10.00 -26.82
CA TRP A 499 37.36 -9.56 -28.02
C TRP A 499 35.86 -9.38 -27.79
N LEU A 500 35.33 -9.84 -26.65
CA LEU A 500 33.97 -9.57 -26.22
C LEU A 500 33.94 -8.32 -25.33
N GLU A 501 33.08 -7.38 -25.64
CA GLU A 501 32.75 -6.23 -24.81
C GLU A 501 31.25 -6.27 -24.48
N LEU A 502 30.90 -6.20 -23.21
CA LEU A 502 29.51 -6.19 -22.78
C LEU A 502 29.13 -4.76 -22.39
N GLU A 503 28.09 -4.26 -23.03
CA GLU A 503 27.56 -2.91 -22.83
C GLU A 503 26.43 -2.95 -21.83
N ILE A 504 26.54 -2.14 -20.77
CA ILE A 504 25.59 -2.05 -19.68
C ILE A 504 25.15 -0.59 -19.54
N THR A 505 23.88 -0.35 -19.33
CA THR A 505 23.36 1.01 -19.16
C THR A 505 23.84 1.65 -17.87
N GLU A 506 23.95 2.98 -17.82
CA GLU A 506 24.34 3.78 -16.66
C GLU A 506 23.53 3.43 -15.39
N THR A 507 22.28 3.04 -15.56
CA THR A 507 21.35 2.68 -14.46
C THR A 507 21.88 1.55 -13.58
N ILE A 508 22.78 0.70 -14.08
CA ILE A 508 23.39 -0.38 -13.30
C ILE A 508 24.22 0.14 -12.12
N ALA A 509 24.74 1.37 -12.24
CA ALA A 509 25.50 2.00 -11.17
C ALA A 509 24.65 2.30 -9.92
N ILE A 510 23.34 2.26 -10.03
CA ILE A 510 22.39 2.46 -8.92
C ILE A 510 22.17 1.14 -8.15
N TYR A 511 22.34 -0.02 -8.81
CA TYR A 511 22.11 -1.33 -8.21
C TYR A 511 23.36 -1.85 -7.50
N GLN A 512 23.41 -1.71 -6.17
CA GLN A 512 24.51 -2.20 -5.31
C GLN A 512 24.37 -3.70 -4.98
N GLU A 513 23.79 -4.50 -5.83
CA GLU A 513 23.52 -5.89 -5.53
C GLU A 513 24.75 -6.78 -5.64
N ALA A 514 24.96 -7.58 -4.61
CA ALA A 514 26.12 -8.49 -4.52
C ALA A 514 26.24 -9.43 -5.73
N THR A 515 25.11 -9.88 -6.29
CA THR A 515 25.06 -10.78 -7.46
C THR A 515 25.57 -10.10 -8.72
N ILE A 516 25.16 -8.88 -9.00
CA ILE A 516 25.63 -8.08 -10.16
C ILE A 516 27.13 -7.85 -10.06
N LEU A 517 27.59 -7.36 -8.90
CA LEU A 517 29.00 -7.09 -8.66
C LEU A 517 29.86 -8.36 -8.79
N ALA A 518 29.37 -9.50 -8.32
CA ALA A 518 30.06 -10.79 -8.45
C ALA A 518 30.17 -11.23 -9.92
N ASN A 519 29.10 -11.09 -10.71
CA ASN A 519 29.11 -11.38 -12.14
C ASN A 519 30.08 -10.46 -12.89
N LEU A 520 30.06 -9.15 -12.66
CA LEU A 520 30.95 -8.19 -13.32
C LEU A 520 32.43 -8.48 -12.98
N ARG A 521 32.76 -8.75 -11.72
CA ARG A 521 34.12 -9.14 -11.33
C ARG A 521 34.58 -10.41 -12.04
N ARG A 522 33.75 -11.45 -12.08
CA ARG A 522 34.08 -12.70 -12.75
C ARG A 522 34.31 -12.51 -14.25
N LEU A 523 33.49 -11.68 -14.93
CA LEU A 523 33.67 -11.32 -16.32
C LEU A 523 35.01 -10.61 -16.56
N LYS A 524 35.39 -9.68 -15.70
CA LYS A 524 36.69 -8.99 -15.74
C LYS A 524 37.86 -9.97 -15.52
N GLU A 525 37.76 -10.87 -14.55
CA GLU A 525 38.75 -11.90 -14.27
C GLU A 525 38.98 -12.83 -15.48
N MET A 526 37.93 -13.11 -16.26
CA MET A 526 38.05 -13.84 -17.52
C MET A 526 38.70 -13.01 -18.65
N GLY A 527 38.77 -11.68 -18.51
CA GLY A 527 39.32 -10.78 -19.52
C GLY A 527 38.27 -10.23 -20.50
N VAL A 528 36.97 -10.37 -20.20
CA VAL A 528 35.87 -9.71 -20.93
C VAL A 528 35.91 -8.22 -20.64
N ARG A 529 35.69 -7.38 -21.66
CA ARG A 529 35.63 -5.94 -21.50
C ARG A 529 34.23 -5.50 -21.12
N LEU A 530 34.15 -4.43 -20.33
CA LEU A 530 32.90 -3.83 -19.88
C LEU A 530 32.83 -2.37 -20.35
N SER A 531 31.70 -1.97 -20.91
CA SER A 531 31.41 -0.57 -21.26
C SER A 531 30.12 -0.08 -20.62
N ILE A 532 30.09 1.19 -20.28
CA ILE A 532 28.85 1.87 -19.87
C ILE A 532 28.26 2.60 -21.06
N ASP A 533 27.00 2.29 -21.33
CA ASP A 533 26.21 2.88 -22.41
C ASP A 533 25.29 4.01 -21.91
N ASP A 534 24.86 4.91 -22.81
CA ASP A 534 24.01 6.09 -22.57
C ASP A 534 24.54 7.02 -21.46
N PHE A 535 25.87 7.15 -21.33
CA PHE A 535 26.49 7.88 -20.25
C PHE A 535 26.20 9.39 -20.28
N GLY A 536 25.75 9.93 -19.14
CA GLY A 536 25.38 11.33 -18.92
C GLY A 536 23.88 11.60 -18.92
N THR A 537 23.05 10.60 -19.22
CA THR A 537 21.58 10.73 -19.19
C THR A 537 20.98 10.41 -17.80
N GLY A 538 21.78 9.83 -16.89
CA GLY A 538 21.37 9.39 -15.57
C GLY A 538 22.18 10.00 -14.41
N TYR A 539 22.00 9.46 -13.21
CA TYR A 539 22.69 9.86 -11.99
C TYR A 539 23.93 8.97 -11.73
N SER A 540 25.02 9.21 -12.40
CA SER A 540 26.27 8.46 -12.12
C SER A 540 27.00 8.96 -10.89
N SER A 541 27.16 8.09 -9.90
CA SER A 541 28.16 8.30 -8.85
C SER A 541 29.55 7.95 -9.39
N LEU A 542 30.43 8.95 -9.54
CA LEU A 542 31.83 8.78 -9.97
C LEU A 542 32.61 7.75 -9.12
N ALA A 543 32.26 7.60 -7.85
CA ALA A 543 32.82 6.61 -6.95
C ALA A 543 32.56 5.17 -7.42
N TYR A 544 31.40 4.96 -8.04
CA TYR A 544 30.95 3.67 -8.55
C TYR A 544 31.68 3.25 -9.83
N LEU A 545 31.87 4.18 -10.77
CA LEU A 545 32.62 3.91 -12.00
C LEU A 545 34.00 3.33 -11.71
N LYS A 546 34.66 3.87 -10.68
CA LYS A 546 35.97 3.38 -10.25
C LYS A 546 35.90 1.97 -9.61
N GLN A 547 34.78 1.63 -8.98
CA GLN A 547 34.59 0.35 -8.28
C GLN A 547 34.26 -0.80 -9.25
N LEU A 548 33.62 -0.50 -10.38
CA LEU A 548 33.17 -1.47 -11.37
C LEU A 548 34.26 -1.89 -12.39
N ASP A 549 35.45 -1.28 -12.36
CA ASP A 549 36.58 -1.56 -13.28
C ASP A 549 36.18 -1.54 -14.76
N ILE A 550 35.48 -0.48 -15.17
CA ILE A 550 34.96 -0.27 -16.53
C ILE A 550 36.09 0.08 -17.50
N ASP A 551 36.07 -0.50 -18.70
CA ASP A 551 37.07 -0.26 -19.75
C ASP A 551 36.69 0.91 -20.65
N THR A 552 35.38 1.09 -20.94
CA THR A 552 34.90 2.04 -21.95
C THR A 552 33.67 2.81 -21.45
N VAL A 553 33.56 4.08 -21.82
CA VAL A 553 32.38 4.92 -21.62
C VAL A 553 31.86 5.35 -22.99
N LYS A 554 30.57 5.12 -23.28
CA LYS A 554 29.88 5.54 -24.50
C LYS A 554 29.09 6.81 -24.21
N ILE A 555 29.39 7.90 -24.90
CA ILE A 555 28.69 9.19 -24.74
C ILE A 555 27.43 9.14 -25.59
N ASP A 556 26.28 9.31 -24.93
CA ASP A 556 24.98 9.29 -25.59
C ASP A 556 24.87 10.32 -26.73
N ARG A 557 24.17 9.94 -27.77
CA ARG A 557 23.97 10.74 -28.98
C ARG A 557 23.36 12.12 -28.74
N THR A 558 22.56 12.28 -27.66
CA THR A 558 21.92 13.57 -27.34
C THR A 558 22.93 14.66 -27.06
N PHE A 559 24.10 14.32 -26.50
CA PHE A 559 25.17 15.28 -26.25
C PHE A 559 26.04 15.56 -27.51
N ILE A 560 26.06 14.63 -28.46
CA ILE A 560 26.83 14.74 -29.69
C ILE A 560 26.05 15.46 -30.80
N ALA A 561 24.71 15.32 -30.82
CA ALA A 561 23.85 15.84 -31.90
C ALA A 561 24.09 17.30 -32.21
N ASP A 562 24.24 18.14 -31.19
CA ASP A 562 24.40 19.59 -31.34
C ASP A 562 25.84 20.09 -31.27
N CYS A 563 26.84 19.19 -31.10
CA CYS A 563 28.26 19.56 -31.14
C CYS A 563 28.71 19.93 -32.58
N PRO A 564 29.60 20.89 -32.71
CA PRO A 564 30.23 21.77 -31.70
C PRO A 564 29.37 23.03 -31.38
N HIS A 565 28.19 23.19 -31.96
CA HIS A 565 27.43 24.46 -31.98
C HIS A 565 26.71 24.73 -30.65
N SER A 566 26.28 23.70 -29.91
CA SER A 566 25.68 23.87 -28.59
C SER A 566 26.74 24.04 -27.51
N HIS A 567 26.70 25.16 -26.78
CA HIS A 567 27.59 25.39 -25.67
C HIS A 567 27.41 24.32 -24.57
N TYR A 568 26.16 23.94 -24.28
CA TYR A 568 25.84 22.92 -23.28
C TYR A 568 26.33 21.52 -23.69
N GLY A 569 26.00 21.05 -24.89
CA GLY A 569 26.44 19.76 -25.41
C GLY A 569 27.96 19.65 -25.44
N SER A 570 28.64 20.72 -25.90
CA SER A 570 30.10 20.77 -25.97
C SER A 570 30.80 20.72 -24.59
N ILE A 571 30.25 21.38 -23.58
CA ILE A 571 30.80 21.32 -22.21
C ILE A 571 30.65 19.90 -21.67
N ILE A 572 29.48 19.31 -21.76
CA ILE A 572 29.22 17.96 -21.23
C ILE A 572 30.13 16.95 -21.90
N THR A 573 30.13 16.92 -23.24
CA THR A 573 30.98 16.02 -24.03
C THR A 573 32.47 16.14 -23.65
N SER A 574 33.00 17.36 -23.62
CA SER A 574 34.40 17.58 -23.23
C SER A 574 34.70 17.19 -21.78
N THR A 575 33.76 17.38 -20.88
CA THR A 575 33.89 17.00 -19.47
C THR A 575 33.92 15.47 -19.34
N ILE A 576 33.02 14.75 -20.00
CA ILE A 576 32.99 13.27 -20.01
C ILE A 576 34.29 12.71 -20.57
N ILE A 577 34.78 13.23 -21.73
CA ILE A 577 36.05 12.80 -22.33
C ILE A 577 37.22 13.02 -21.36
N SER A 578 37.28 14.18 -20.72
CA SER A 578 38.33 14.49 -19.76
C SER A 578 38.29 13.58 -18.54
N LEU A 579 37.09 13.34 -18.00
CA LEU A 579 36.85 12.46 -16.85
C LEU A 579 37.29 11.03 -17.14
N ALA A 580 36.78 10.44 -18.23
CA ALA A 580 37.09 9.07 -18.62
C ALA A 580 38.59 8.87 -18.80
N ARG A 581 39.29 9.85 -19.45
CA ARG A 581 40.73 9.82 -19.63
C ARG A 581 41.49 9.83 -18.30
N HIS A 582 41.06 10.64 -17.31
CA HIS A 582 41.70 10.66 -16.00
C HIS A 582 41.48 9.35 -15.22
N LEU A 583 40.39 8.65 -15.49
CA LEU A 583 40.10 7.35 -14.91
C LEU A 583 40.73 6.18 -15.69
N GLY A 584 41.42 6.45 -16.81
CA GLY A 584 42.06 5.41 -17.65
C GLY A 584 41.10 4.65 -18.52
N MET A 585 39.88 5.16 -18.75
CA MET A 585 38.84 4.53 -19.58
C MET A 585 38.94 5.02 -21.05
N ASN A 586 38.54 4.15 -21.98
CA ASN A 586 38.31 4.50 -23.37
C ASN A 586 37.00 5.27 -23.53
N VAL A 587 36.89 6.10 -24.56
CA VAL A 587 35.65 6.86 -24.84
C VAL A 587 35.20 6.59 -26.28
N VAL A 588 33.90 6.24 -26.39
CA VAL A 588 33.19 6.13 -27.68
C VAL A 588 32.14 7.24 -27.72
N ALA A 589 32.13 8.04 -28.77
CA ALA A 589 31.08 9.03 -29.03
C ALA A 589 30.05 8.46 -29.98
N GLU A 590 28.78 8.47 -29.58
CA GLU A 590 27.67 7.92 -30.35
C GLU A 590 26.93 8.96 -31.19
N GLY A 591 26.28 8.50 -32.27
CA GLY A 591 25.43 9.36 -33.08
C GLY A 591 26.21 10.41 -33.89
N VAL A 592 27.45 10.12 -34.28
CA VAL A 592 28.23 11.01 -35.11
C VAL A 592 27.71 10.94 -36.55
N GLU A 593 27.17 12.06 -37.04
CA GLU A 593 26.54 12.17 -38.38
C GLU A 593 27.28 13.14 -39.32
N ARG A 594 28.08 14.04 -38.74
CA ARG A 594 28.75 15.11 -39.50
C ARG A 594 30.27 15.10 -39.26
N GLU A 595 31.03 15.49 -40.27
CA GLU A 595 32.49 15.57 -40.19
C GLU A 595 32.96 16.61 -39.14
N GLU A 596 32.19 17.69 -38.93
CA GLU A 596 32.48 18.71 -37.92
C GLU A 596 32.42 18.15 -36.49
N GLN A 597 31.49 17.23 -36.22
CA GLN A 597 31.42 16.53 -34.95
C GLN A 597 32.66 15.65 -34.73
N LEU A 598 33.09 14.92 -35.77
CA LEU A 598 34.27 14.08 -35.72
C LEU A 598 35.55 14.90 -35.47
N GLU A 599 35.69 16.05 -36.12
CA GLU A 599 36.81 16.96 -35.91
C GLU A 599 36.85 17.48 -34.46
N TYR A 600 35.70 17.93 -33.98
CA TYR A 600 35.57 18.37 -32.59
C TYR A 600 35.96 17.27 -31.57
N LEU A 601 35.50 16.03 -31.79
CA LEU A 601 35.84 14.88 -30.95
C LEU A 601 37.34 14.57 -31.00
N ARG A 602 37.96 14.69 -32.19
CA ARG A 602 39.41 14.54 -32.36
C ARG A 602 40.19 15.57 -31.57
N GLU A 603 39.78 16.84 -31.62
CA GLU A 603 40.41 17.94 -30.86
C GLU A 603 40.31 17.74 -29.36
N LYS A 604 39.16 17.21 -28.86
CA LYS A 604 38.95 16.91 -27.43
C LYS A 604 39.63 15.63 -26.97
N GLY A 605 40.20 14.84 -27.92
CA GLY A 605 40.94 13.63 -27.60
C GLY A 605 40.06 12.41 -27.35
N CYS A 606 38.88 12.37 -27.92
CA CYS A 606 38.05 11.16 -27.99
C CYS A 606 38.78 10.09 -28.80
N GLN A 607 38.72 8.83 -28.37
CA GLN A 607 39.43 7.74 -29.01
C GLN A 607 38.63 7.08 -30.12
N GLU A 608 37.35 6.83 -29.89
CA GLU A 608 36.50 6.07 -30.79
C GLU A 608 35.18 6.81 -31.04
N ALA A 609 34.57 6.54 -32.17
CA ALA A 609 33.29 7.13 -32.56
C ALA A 609 32.43 6.14 -33.35
N GLN A 610 31.12 6.31 -33.23
CA GLN A 610 30.10 5.53 -33.92
C GLN A 610 28.99 6.45 -34.42
N GLY A 611 28.45 6.15 -35.60
CA GLY A 611 27.35 6.92 -36.16
C GLY A 611 27.17 6.75 -37.67
N TYR A 612 26.13 7.40 -38.17
CA TYR A 612 25.76 7.30 -39.59
C TYR A 612 26.78 7.97 -40.55
N LEU A 613 27.63 8.82 -40.02
CA LEU A 613 28.79 9.33 -40.80
C LEU A 613 29.66 8.20 -41.34
N PHE A 614 29.82 7.13 -40.57
CA PHE A 614 30.62 5.97 -40.97
C PHE A 614 29.75 4.93 -41.68
N ARG A 615 28.75 4.37 -40.97
CA ARG A 615 27.75 3.45 -41.54
C ARG A 615 26.57 3.25 -40.55
N PRO A 616 25.36 3.03 -41.09
CA PRO A 616 24.26 2.51 -40.30
C PRO A 616 24.49 1.03 -39.94
N PRO A 617 23.70 0.45 -39.00
CA PRO A 617 23.69 -0.99 -38.75
C PRO A 617 23.44 -1.79 -40.03
N MET A 618 24.28 -2.80 -40.29
CA MET A 618 24.29 -3.55 -41.54
C MET A 618 24.36 -5.07 -41.29
N PRO A 619 23.98 -5.90 -42.29
CA PRO A 619 24.16 -7.36 -42.22
C PRO A 619 25.64 -7.77 -42.17
N ALA A 620 25.90 -9.00 -41.73
CA ALA A 620 27.24 -9.55 -41.54
C ALA A 620 28.12 -9.52 -42.79
N ASP A 621 27.53 -9.75 -43.97
CA ASP A 621 28.26 -9.76 -45.24
C ASP A 621 28.74 -8.36 -45.65
N GLU A 622 27.94 -7.33 -45.40
CA GLU A 622 28.33 -5.95 -45.62
C GLU A 622 29.42 -5.49 -44.66
N ALA A 623 29.30 -5.90 -43.38
CA ALA A 623 30.29 -5.65 -42.34
C ALA A 623 31.64 -6.30 -42.69
N ALA A 624 31.62 -7.53 -43.22
CA ALA A 624 32.82 -8.22 -43.72
C ALA A 624 33.53 -7.42 -44.80
N GLY A 625 32.77 -6.83 -45.75
CA GLY A 625 33.33 -5.97 -46.79
C GLY A 625 34.02 -4.70 -46.26
N LEU A 626 33.52 -4.18 -45.10
CA LEU A 626 34.15 -3.05 -44.43
C LEU A 626 35.46 -3.46 -43.73
N LEU A 627 35.47 -4.63 -43.08
CA LEU A 627 36.65 -5.18 -42.41
C LEU A 627 37.79 -5.46 -43.44
N ALA A 628 37.47 -5.95 -44.64
CA ALA A 628 38.43 -6.18 -45.72
C ALA A 628 39.14 -4.87 -46.14
N ARG A 629 38.39 -3.78 -46.34
CA ARG A 629 38.95 -2.47 -46.70
C ARG A 629 39.81 -1.83 -45.61
N SER A 630 39.58 -2.20 -44.34
CA SER A 630 40.38 -1.71 -43.22
C SER A 630 41.79 -2.34 -43.19
N ILE A 631 42.00 -3.49 -43.84
CA ILE A 631 43.30 -4.12 -44.01
C ILE A 631 44.16 -3.31 -44.98
N GLU A 632 43.58 -2.89 -46.11
CA GLU A 632 44.29 -2.12 -47.17
C GLU A 632 44.76 -0.73 -46.69
N ARG A 633 44.12 -0.17 -45.69
CA ARG A 633 44.50 1.16 -45.12
C ARG A 633 45.56 1.09 -44.02
N ARG A 634 45.89 -0.11 -43.51
CA ARG A 634 46.95 -0.32 -42.52
C ARG A 634 48.28 -0.82 -43.10
N THR A 635 48.26 -1.26 -44.35
CA THR A 635 49.45 -1.54 -45.15
C THR A 635 49.86 -0.33 -45.97
#